data_351ea3700b67a336a2eb459c45167cda
#
_entry.id   351ea3700b67a336a2eb459c45167cda
#
_cell.length_a   1.000
_cell.length_b   1.000
_cell.length_c   1.000
_cell.angle_alpha   90.00
_cell.angle_beta   90.00
_cell.angle_gamma   90.00
#
_symmetry.space_group_name_H-M   'P 1'
#
loop_
_entity.id
_entity.type
_entity.pdbx_description
1 polymer ?
#
loop_
_entity_poly.entity_id
_entity_poly.type
_entity_poly.pdbx_seq_one_letter_code
_entity_poly.pdbx_strand_id
1 'polypeptide(L)'
;MPLNSFREGVCTQATSQKTCHCMFILFFNLEEGWGMLRLRIIIILLSFVVTCRVFAQTDSIVNKVHTIEEVEVRSHPINENVLATSPMQVMNQDQLNRLGIVSLADAVKKFAGTSVRDYGGIGGMKTVSVRNLGAHHTMVSYDGVAIGNAQAGQVDIGRYTTDFLSQLSFSIGQVNDQMQSARHYASAGVLSIETERPSFDQHDYLLRANIKGGSFGWVTPSLTYWQRVGEQTSLAAHVSYMRADGVYPFTLRNGYVKTKEKRYNSDVESCQGEMNLYHHFLDGSLLNVKTSYYRSEQGLPGAVILYNTDANERLWNENFFAQTTFQKPLSPQWQLKARLKYNYAWDKYEDVNLKYQGGKQTDINRQQEYYLSTTIGWKPTSHLSFAVAEDVVVNKLHNNFAVKMQPIRLTSLTVLSAKYVDKRFTADGFLLYTYAHEHVKNGNAPDDRKRLSPALSLSYRLLREETLFVRAMVKSTFRMPSFNDLYYQRMGNNKLLPERAMEYNVGLTWGRHLMKAVDFHATADLYYNKVYDKIVAFPSTYLWKMVNFGKVDITGLDVTMGLDVNVSRNLDVQLLASYMLQNAIDKLENDEQIPYTPKHSGNGSLLIRSPWITIGYSVMAQGQRYSNVMHRSEYRLHSYWEHTLTASHDFQWRRHKLSLMASLINLTDEQYEIVQYYPMPGRSWKIGVKWEL
;
A
#
# COMPACT_ATOMS: atom_id res chain seq x y z
N MET A 1 -15.45 0.73 65.66
CA MET A 1 -16.06 1.70 66.64
C MET A 1 -15.36 3.03 66.47
N PRO A 2 -16.06 4.13 66.58
CA PRO A 2 -17.25 4.55 65.84
C PRO A 2 -17.08 5.98 65.27
N LEU A 3 -17.96 6.35 64.40
CA LEU A 3 -19.06 7.33 64.48
C LEU A 3 -18.79 8.76 64.03
N ASN A 4 -19.52 9.12 63.00
CA ASN A 4 -20.53 10.20 62.91
C ASN A 4 -19.99 11.64 62.99
N SER A 5 -20.46 12.63 62.29
CA SER A 5 -21.82 12.95 61.86
C SER A 5 -21.85 14.28 61.09
N PHE A 6 -22.82 14.41 60.19
CA PHE A 6 -23.70 15.56 59.94
C PHE A 6 -23.14 16.99 59.71
N ARG A 7 -23.45 17.73 58.68
CA ARG A 7 -24.74 18.39 58.39
C ARG A 7 -24.73 19.13 57.06
N GLU A 8 -25.79 18.99 56.36
CA GLU A 8 -26.57 19.85 55.50
C GLU A 8 -26.22 21.34 55.37
N GLY A 9 -26.45 21.82 54.15
CA GLY A 9 -26.64 23.25 53.93
C GLY A 9 -26.69 23.67 52.46
N VAL A 10 -27.88 23.59 51.83
CA VAL A 10 -28.50 24.55 50.91
C VAL A 10 -27.84 24.94 49.61
N CYS A 11 -28.50 24.53 48.55
CA CYS A 11 -28.82 25.05 47.22
C CYS A 11 -28.42 26.53 46.91
N THR A 12 -27.73 26.75 45.78
CA THR A 12 -28.24 27.62 44.69
C THR A 12 -27.34 27.52 43.45
N GLN A 13 -27.99 27.25 42.33
CA GLN A 13 -27.70 27.60 40.93
C GLN A 13 -26.25 27.95 40.50
N ALA A 14 -25.64 27.14 39.65
CA ALA A 14 -25.05 27.60 38.38
C ALA A 14 -24.86 26.39 37.45
N THR A 15 -25.52 26.48 36.34
CA THR A 15 -25.47 25.61 35.14
C THR A 15 -24.11 25.60 34.49
N SER A 16 -23.84 24.51 33.78
CA SER A 16 -22.79 24.37 32.75
C SER A 16 -21.33 24.25 33.23
N GLN A 17 -20.96 22.99 33.41
CA GLN A 17 -19.62 22.43 33.13
C GLN A 17 -19.42 21.04 33.80
N LYS A 18 -20.10 20.03 33.32
CA LYS A 18 -19.80 18.62 33.69
C LYS A 18 -20.20 17.66 32.59
N THR A 19 -19.51 17.72 31.44
CA THR A 19 -19.67 16.68 30.42
C THR A 19 -18.35 16.28 29.74
N CYS A 20 -17.20 16.78 30.18
CA CYS A 20 -15.92 16.46 29.56
C CYS A 20 -15.00 15.52 30.37
N HIS A 21 -15.37 15.04 31.55
CA HIS A 21 -14.45 14.25 32.40
C HIS A 21 -14.73 12.73 32.43
N CYS A 22 -15.80 12.24 31.81
CA CYS A 22 -16.10 10.79 31.82
C CYS A 22 -15.50 9.98 30.65
N MET A 23 -14.84 10.64 29.69
CA MET A 23 -14.31 9.95 28.51
C MET A 23 -12.86 9.47 28.62
N PHE A 24 -12.14 9.85 29.70
CA PHE A 24 -10.70 9.54 29.84
C PHE A 24 -10.37 8.39 30.82
N ILE A 25 -11.35 7.86 31.56
CA ILE A 25 -11.10 6.81 32.59
C ILE A 25 -11.37 5.38 32.11
N LEU A 26 -11.83 5.19 30.87
CA LEU A 26 -12.21 3.85 30.36
C LEU A 26 -11.09 3.10 29.59
N PHE A 27 -9.86 3.60 29.60
CA PHE A 27 -8.75 3.00 28.81
C PHE A 27 -7.73 2.18 29.62
N PHE A 28 -7.90 2.00 30.93
CA PHE A 28 -6.89 1.31 31.76
C PHE A 28 -7.49 0.20 32.64
N ASN A 29 -8.11 -0.82 32.05
CA ASN A 29 -8.20 -2.15 32.67
C ASN A 29 -8.52 -3.19 31.58
N LEU A 30 -7.50 -3.73 30.98
CA LEU A 30 -7.54 -4.77 29.96
C LEU A 30 -6.92 -6.06 30.50
N GLU A 31 -7.63 -6.71 31.40
CA GLU A 31 -7.43 -8.13 31.69
C GLU A 31 -8.76 -8.72 32.09
N GLU A 32 -9.67 -8.99 31.12
CA GLU A 32 -10.69 -10.04 31.24
C GLU A 32 -11.66 -9.96 30.06
N GLY A 33 -11.77 -11.04 29.30
CA GLY A 33 -12.97 -11.39 28.55
C GLY A 33 -13.18 -10.78 27.15
N TRP A 34 -12.68 -11.45 26.12
CA TRP A 34 -12.84 -11.10 24.68
C TRP A 34 -14.30 -10.94 24.19
N GLY A 35 -15.28 -11.49 24.92
CA GLY A 35 -16.72 -11.32 24.60
C GLY A 35 -17.26 -9.91 24.89
N MET A 36 -16.79 -9.28 25.95
CA MET A 36 -17.26 -7.94 26.35
C MET A 36 -16.66 -6.82 25.52
N LEU A 37 -15.47 -6.99 24.93
CA LEU A 37 -14.87 -5.98 24.06
C LEU A 37 -15.66 -5.84 22.75
N ARG A 38 -16.16 -6.94 22.20
CA ARG A 38 -17.03 -6.95 21.01
C ARG A 38 -18.32 -6.20 21.24
N LEU A 39 -18.94 -6.42 22.38
CA LEU A 39 -20.20 -5.74 22.75
C LEU A 39 -19.97 -4.24 23.00
N ARG A 40 -18.85 -3.86 23.62
CA ARG A 40 -18.50 -2.47 23.88
C ARG A 40 -18.20 -1.69 22.60
N ILE A 41 -17.51 -2.27 21.61
CA ILE A 41 -17.26 -1.64 20.31
C ILE A 41 -18.57 -1.43 19.55
N ILE A 42 -19.48 -2.41 19.57
CA ILE A 42 -20.80 -2.29 18.96
C ILE A 42 -21.64 -1.20 19.67
N ILE A 43 -21.59 -1.11 20.98
CA ILE A 43 -22.31 -0.08 21.76
C ILE A 43 -21.70 1.32 21.50
N ILE A 44 -20.40 1.46 21.37
CA ILE A 44 -19.72 2.72 21.02
C ILE A 44 -20.10 3.14 19.60
N LEU A 45 -20.14 2.21 18.65
CA LEU A 45 -20.58 2.49 17.27
C LEU A 45 -22.07 2.85 17.21
N LEU A 46 -22.91 2.17 17.97
CA LEU A 46 -24.35 2.49 18.10
C LEU A 46 -24.60 3.81 18.82
N SER A 47 -23.86 4.13 19.87
CA SER A 47 -23.96 5.41 20.58
C SER A 47 -23.50 6.58 19.71
N PHE A 48 -22.49 6.39 18.85
CA PHE A 48 -22.04 7.40 17.90
C PHE A 48 -23.11 7.70 16.82
N VAL A 49 -23.84 6.69 16.35
CA VAL A 49 -24.96 6.86 15.42
C VAL A 49 -26.16 7.55 16.07
N VAL A 50 -26.41 7.31 17.36
CA VAL A 50 -27.51 7.93 18.11
C VAL A 50 -27.20 9.37 18.49
N THR A 51 -25.95 9.70 18.86
CA THR A 51 -25.53 11.07 19.18
C THR A 51 -25.53 11.99 17.96
N CYS A 52 -25.26 11.47 16.74
CA CYS A 52 -25.37 12.26 15.51
C CYS A 52 -26.81 12.71 15.18
N ARG A 53 -27.84 12.01 15.68
CA ARG A 53 -29.24 12.43 15.47
C ARG A 53 -29.73 13.54 16.43
N VAL A 54 -29.05 13.75 17.54
CA VAL A 54 -29.48 14.75 18.55
C VAL A 54 -29.00 16.16 18.21
N PHE A 55 -27.99 16.32 17.33
CA PHE A 55 -27.48 17.64 16.93
C PHE A 55 -28.08 18.22 15.65
N ALA A 56 -29.10 17.57 15.05
CA ALA A 56 -29.69 17.97 13.76
C ALA A 56 -31.00 18.81 13.88
N GLN A 57 -31.20 19.50 15.01
CA GLN A 57 -32.32 20.44 15.13
C GLN A 57 -31.85 21.75 15.72
N THR A 58 -31.50 22.70 14.86
CA THR A 58 -31.64 24.16 15.11
C THR A 58 -31.68 24.92 13.79
N ASP A 59 -32.82 25.48 13.55
CA ASP A 59 -33.23 26.63 12.77
C ASP A 59 -32.44 27.14 11.55
N SER A 60 -33.18 27.12 10.47
CA SER A 60 -32.93 27.75 9.17
C SER A 60 -32.94 29.28 9.24
N ILE A 61 -31.84 29.93 8.92
CA ILE A 61 -31.83 31.28 8.36
C ILE A 61 -31.34 31.19 6.92
N VAL A 62 -32.25 31.47 6.01
CA VAL A 62 -32.02 31.46 4.57
C VAL A 62 -31.11 32.61 4.18
N ASN A 63 -29.84 32.31 3.86
CA ASN A 63 -29.07 33.17 2.99
C ASN A 63 -28.77 32.37 1.70
N LYS A 64 -29.44 32.77 0.63
CA LYS A 64 -29.10 32.28 -0.74
C LYS A 64 -27.69 32.72 -1.09
N VAL A 65 -26.75 31.85 -0.86
CA VAL A 65 -25.45 31.93 -1.51
C VAL A 65 -25.62 31.30 -2.89
N HIS A 66 -25.52 32.10 -3.94
CA HIS A 66 -25.38 31.61 -5.30
C HIS A 66 -24.05 30.85 -5.36
N THR A 67 -24.11 29.54 -5.33
CA THR A 67 -23.00 28.68 -5.76
C THR A 67 -22.81 28.93 -7.26
N ILE A 68 -21.72 29.57 -7.63
CA ILE A 68 -21.23 29.56 -9.01
C ILE A 68 -20.95 28.08 -9.28
N GLU A 69 -21.66 27.51 -10.26
CA GLU A 69 -21.35 26.19 -10.77
C GLU A 69 -19.86 26.21 -11.14
N GLU A 70 -19.08 25.36 -10.47
CA GLU A 70 -17.70 25.12 -10.83
C GLU A 70 -17.74 24.58 -12.26
N VAL A 71 -17.38 25.42 -13.20
CA VAL A 71 -17.21 25.01 -14.61
C VAL A 71 -16.07 24.02 -14.59
N GLU A 72 -16.41 22.74 -14.55
CA GLU A 72 -15.47 21.65 -14.78
C GLU A 72 -15.00 21.81 -16.23
N VAL A 73 -13.97 22.62 -16.42
CA VAL A 73 -13.24 22.65 -17.67
C VAL A 73 -12.56 21.29 -17.73
N ARG A 74 -13.21 20.35 -18.42
CA ARG A 74 -12.57 19.11 -18.87
C ARG A 74 -11.53 19.45 -19.95
N SER A 75 -10.51 20.22 -19.60
CA SER A 75 -9.22 20.06 -20.21
C SER A 75 -8.77 18.65 -19.79
N HIS A 76 -8.49 17.77 -20.72
CA HIS A 76 -7.83 16.51 -20.39
C HIS A 76 -6.63 16.88 -19.52
N PRO A 77 -6.58 16.52 -18.22
CA PRO A 77 -5.50 16.95 -17.36
C PRO A 77 -4.23 16.42 -18.01
N ILE A 78 -3.29 17.31 -18.29
CA ILE A 78 -1.92 16.90 -18.62
C ILE A 78 -1.58 15.97 -17.47
N ASN A 79 -1.40 14.70 -17.80
CA ASN A 79 -1.31 13.62 -16.84
C ASN A 79 -0.28 14.05 -15.78
N GLU A 80 -0.59 14.06 -14.48
CA GLU A 80 0.31 14.51 -13.40
C GLU A 80 1.70 13.87 -13.53
N ASN A 81 1.74 12.68 -14.13
CA ASN A 81 2.93 11.93 -14.49
C ASN A 81 3.90 12.72 -15.39
N VAL A 82 3.40 13.58 -16.25
CA VAL A 82 4.21 14.35 -17.22
C VAL A 82 4.96 15.48 -16.53
N LEU A 83 4.40 16.05 -15.47
CA LEU A 83 4.99 17.17 -14.71
C LEU A 83 5.89 16.72 -13.55
N ALA A 84 5.88 15.46 -13.21
CA ALA A 84 6.70 14.92 -12.12
C ALA A 84 8.20 15.00 -12.43
N THR A 85 9.02 15.39 -11.45
CA THR A 85 10.48 15.41 -11.57
C THR A 85 11.11 14.02 -11.46
N SER A 86 10.34 13.03 -10.99
CA SER A 86 10.70 11.61 -10.85
C SER A 86 9.67 10.71 -11.52
N PRO A 87 10.00 9.45 -11.86
CA PRO A 87 9.05 8.53 -12.45
C PRO A 87 7.83 8.32 -11.53
N MET A 88 6.65 8.57 -12.06
CA MET A 88 5.38 8.37 -11.38
C MET A 88 4.38 7.67 -12.31
N GLN A 89 3.66 6.69 -11.82
CA GLN A 89 2.62 5.98 -12.53
C GLN A 89 1.34 5.99 -11.71
N VAL A 90 0.22 6.20 -12.37
CA VAL A 90 -1.09 6.33 -11.72
C VAL A 90 -2.09 5.43 -12.42
N MET A 91 -2.95 4.81 -11.65
CA MET A 91 -4.08 4.01 -12.11
C MET A 91 -5.31 4.40 -11.30
N ASN A 92 -6.32 4.94 -11.96
CA ASN A 92 -7.57 5.33 -11.32
C ASN A 92 -8.54 4.14 -11.22
N GLN A 93 -9.63 4.31 -10.45
CA GLN A 93 -10.62 3.26 -10.23
C GLN A 93 -11.26 2.75 -11.53
N ASP A 94 -11.49 3.63 -12.51
CA ASP A 94 -12.07 3.26 -13.80
C ASP A 94 -11.14 2.33 -14.58
N GLN A 95 -9.84 2.61 -14.62
CA GLN A 95 -8.83 1.72 -15.22
C GLN A 95 -8.73 0.38 -14.47
N LEU A 96 -8.77 0.39 -13.13
CA LEU A 96 -8.78 -0.84 -12.32
C LEU A 96 -9.98 -1.73 -12.66
N ASN A 97 -11.17 -1.13 -12.73
CA ASN A 97 -12.40 -1.85 -13.06
C ASN A 97 -12.37 -2.42 -14.49
N ARG A 98 -11.93 -1.63 -15.48
CA ARG A 98 -11.87 -2.04 -16.90
C ARG A 98 -10.87 -3.17 -17.15
N LEU A 99 -9.76 -3.19 -16.43
CA LEU A 99 -8.77 -4.25 -16.50
C LEU A 99 -9.14 -5.48 -15.67
N GLY A 100 -10.29 -5.46 -14.98
CA GLY A 100 -10.73 -6.57 -14.12
C GLY A 100 -9.83 -6.80 -12.91
N ILE A 101 -9.12 -5.76 -12.46
CA ILE A 101 -8.19 -5.84 -11.35
C ILE A 101 -8.97 -5.78 -10.04
N VAL A 102 -8.88 -6.85 -9.26
CA VAL A 102 -9.62 -6.98 -7.99
C VAL A 102 -8.74 -6.94 -6.75
N SER A 103 -7.43 -7.05 -6.91
CA SER A 103 -6.46 -6.95 -5.82
C SER A 103 -5.41 -5.87 -6.09
N LEU A 104 -4.91 -5.25 -5.02
CA LEU A 104 -3.86 -4.25 -5.11
C LEU A 104 -2.57 -4.83 -5.73
N ALA A 105 -2.24 -6.08 -5.41
CA ALA A 105 -1.06 -6.75 -5.95
C ALA A 105 -1.12 -6.91 -7.47
N ASP A 106 -2.31 -7.23 -8.04
CA ASP A 106 -2.49 -7.35 -9.48
C ASP A 106 -2.38 -5.99 -10.19
N ALA A 107 -2.80 -4.90 -9.53
CA ALA A 107 -2.60 -3.54 -10.03
C ALA A 107 -1.11 -3.18 -10.08
N VAL A 108 -0.38 -3.42 -9.00
CA VAL A 108 1.05 -3.10 -8.89
C VAL A 108 1.90 -3.85 -9.90
N LYS A 109 1.54 -5.09 -10.26
CA LYS A 109 2.21 -5.85 -11.34
C LYS A 109 2.18 -5.14 -12.71
N LYS A 110 1.27 -4.18 -12.90
CA LYS A 110 1.16 -3.40 -14.16
C LYS A 110 2.11 -2.21 -14.22
N PHE A 111 2.65 -1.76 -13.09
CA PHE A 111 3.58 -0.64 -13.04
C PHE A 111 5.00 -1.06 -13.47
N ALA A 112 5.65 -0.25 -14.30
CA ALA A 112 7.06 -0.43 -14.63
C ALA A 112 7.94 -0.15 -13.40
N GLY A 113 9.09 -0.81 -13.31
CA GLY A 113 10.02 -0.64 -12.18
C GLY A 113 9.54 -1.30 -10.89
N THR A 114 8.44 -2.07 -10.91
CA THR A 114 7.95 -2.83 -9.76
C THR A 114 8.15 -4.33 -9.94
N SER A 115 8.38 -5.01 -8.85
CA SER A 115 8.29 -6.47 -8.77
C SER A 115 7.44 -6.88 -7.58
N VAL A 116 6.54 -7.84 -7.78
CA VAL A 116 5.69 -8.39 -6.73
C VAL A 116 6.13 -9.81 -6.44
N ARG A 117 6.49 -10.10 -5.19
CA ARG A 117 6.68 -11.46 -4.72
C ARG A 117 5.36 -11.98 -4.19
N ASP A 118 4.96 -13.15 -4.67
CA ASP A 118 3.73 -13.84 -4.28
C ASP A 118 4.13 -15.23 -3.75
N TYR A 119 3.76 -15.51 -2.50
CA TYR A 119 4.11 -16.74 -1.78
C TYR A 119 3.03 -17.82 -1.85
N GLY A 120 2.15 -17.72 -2.82
CA GLY A 120 1.24 -18.80 -3.13
C GLY A 120 -0.24 -18.44 -3.15
N GLY A 121 -0.78 -18.21 -4.33
CA GLY A 121 -2.22 -18.16 -4.59
C GLY A 121 -2.98 -17.02 -3.91
N ILE A 122 -4.25 -17.30 -3.58
CA ILE A 122 -5.20 -16.26 -3.11
C ILE A 122 -4.80 -15.74 -1.72
N GLY A 123 -4.52 -16.62 -0.77
CA GLY A 123 -4.16 -16.26 0.62
C GLY A 123 -2.67 -15.95 0.83
N GLY A 124 -1.80 -16.14 -0.16
CA GLY A 124 -0.37 -15.92 -0.02
C GLY A 124 0.00 -14.46 0.25
N MET A 125 1.01 -14.23 1.09
CA MET A 125 1.58 -12.91 1.30
C MET A 125 2.10 -12.33 -0.02
N LYS A 126 1.83 -11.04 -0.27
CA LYS A 126 2.28 -10.33 -1.47
C LYS A 126 3.03 -9.07 -1.10
N THR A 127 4.27 -8.95 -1.52
CA THR A 127 5.10 -7.77 -1.23
C THR A 127 5.56 -7.10 -2.51
N VAL A 128 5.71 -5.78 -2.48
CA VAL A 128 6.16 -4.97 -3.61
C VAL A 128 7.58 -4.47 -3.37
N SER A 129 8.41 -4.53 -4.41
CA SER A 129 9.75 -3.99 -4.44
C SER A 129 9.92 -3.05 -5.62
N VAL A 130 10.57 -1.90 -5.38
CA VAL A 130 10.97 -0.98 -6.43
C VAL A 130 12.34 -1.36 -6.97
N ARG A 131 12.45 -1.52 -8.29
CA ARG A 131 13.73 -1.79 -9.00
C ARG A 131 14.60 -2.84 -8.28
N ASN A 132 13.98 -3.84 -7.70
CA ASN A 132 14.59 -4.92 -6.90
C ASN A 132 15.53 -4.48 -5.74
N LEU A 133 15.36 -3.25 -5.25
CA LEU A 133 15.99 -2.81 -4.00
C LEU A 133 15.55 -3.64 -2.80
N GLY A 134 14.37 -4.24 -2.89
CA GLY A 134 13.72 -5.03 -1.84
C GLY A 134 12.47 -4.36 -1.30
N ALA A 135 11.52 -5.16 -0.78
CA ALA A 135 10.25 -4.66 -0.28
C ALA A 135 10.39 -3.70 0.92
N HIS A 136 11.48 -3.81 1.65
CA HIS A 136 11.80 -2.93 2.77
C HIS A 136 12.16 -1.49 2.35
N HIS A 137 12.51 -1.26 1.09
CA HIS A 137 12.79 0.06 0.53
C HIS A 137 11.55 0.71 -0.11
N THR A 138 10.42 0.00 -0.12
CA THR A 138 9.16 0.48 -0.68
C THR A 138 8.19 0.80 0.43
N MET A 139 7.73 2.03 0.51
CA MET A 139 6.70 2.45 1.45
C MET A 139 5.32 2.26 0.83
N VAL A 140 4.36 1.87 1.66
CA VAL A 140 2.94 1.89 1.34
C VAL A 140 2.30 3.03 2.12
N SER A 141 1.62 3.93 1.43
CA SER A 141 0.88 5.05 1.98
C SER A 141 -0.62 4.83 1.79
N TYR A 142 -1.41 5.06 2.81
CA TYR A 142 -2.86 4.95 2.77
C TYR A 142 -3.49 6.28 3.16
N ASP A 143 -4.13 6.96 2.20
CA ASP A 143 -4.63 8.33 2.31
C ASP A 143 -3.58 9.31 2.88
N GLY A 144 -2.35 9.22 2.36
CA GLY A 144 -1.25 10.12 2.72
C GLY A 144 -0.59 9.82 4.07
N VAL A 145 -0.92 8.70 4.72
CA VAL A 145 -0.27 8.24 5.96
C VAL A 145 0.43 6.91 5.74
N ALA A 146 1.70 6.82 6.11
CA ALA A 146 2.50 5.62 5.94
C ALA A 146 1.95 4.43 6.74
N ILE A 147 1.78 3.28 6.07
CA ILE A 147 1.54 2.00 6.70
C ILE A 147 2.90 1.33 6.92
N GLY A 148 3.17 0.91 8.15
CA GLY A 148 4.41 0.26 8.52
C GLY A 148 4.18 -1.05 9.24
N ASN A 149 5.17 -1.91 9.14
CA ASN A 149 5.30 -3.12 9.94
C ASN A 149 6.74 -3.16 10.48
N ALA A 150 6.93 -2.70 11.71
CA ALA A 150 8.27 -2.64 12.32
C ALA A 150 8.85 -4.05 12.61
N GLN A 151 8.00 -5.06 12.78
CA GLN A 151 8.41 -6.43 12.99
C GLN A 151 9.02 -7.05 11.74
N ALA A 152 8.28 -7.06 10.63
CA ALA A 152 8.71 -7.69 9.37
C ALA A 152 9.43 -6.71 8.43
N GLY A 153 9.25 -5.40 8.61
CA GLY A 153 9.82 -4.34 7.78
C GLY A 153 9.20 -4.21 6.39
N GLN A 154 8.17 -4.99 6.06
CA GLN A 154 7.50 -5.00 4.76
C GLN A 154 5.98 -5.11 4.95
N VAL A 155 5.22 -4.61 3.98
CA VAL A 155 3.76 -4.60 4.01
C VAL A 155 3.21 -5.64 3.07
N ASP A 156 2.27 -6.46 3.55
CA ASP A 156 1.48 -7.34 2.70
C ASP A 156 0.41 -6.53 1.97
N ILE A 157 0.61 -6.32 0.67
CA ILE A 157 -0.35 -5.61 -0.19
C ILE A 157 -1.49 -6.51 -0.66
N GLY A 158 -1.43 -7.81 -0.43
CA GLY A 158 -2.48 -8.78 -0.81
C GLY A 158 -3.77 -8.62 -0.01
N ARG A 159 -3.71 -7.99 1.16
CA ARG A 159 -4.87 -7.74 2.04
C ARG A 159 -5.78 -6.60 1.58
N TYR A 160 -5.32 -5.71 0.68
CA TYR A 160 -6.07 -4.55 0.23
C TYR A 160 -6.85 -4.86 -1.05
N THR A 161 -8.17 -4.63 -1.00
CA THR A 161 -9.06 -4.74 -2.16
C THR A 161 -9.07 -3.45 -2.97
N THR A 162 -9.55 -3.51 -4.22
CA THR A 162 -9.68 -2.33 -5.07
C THR A 162 -11.08 -1.68 -5.00
N ASP A 163 -11.99 -2.22 -4.20
CA ASP A 163 -13.41 -1.84 -4.21
C ASP A 163 -13.71 -0.46 -3.66
N PHE A 164 -12.82 0.06 -2.81
CA PHE A 164 -12.97 1.36 -2.16
C PHE A 164 -11.84 2.34 -2.54
N LEU A 165 -11.13 2.07 -3.62
CA LEU A 165 -10.03 2.92 -4.09
C LEU A 165 -10.51 3.93 -5.13
N SER A 166 -10.09 5.18 -5.01
CA SER A 166 -10.19 6.19 -6.07
C SER A 166 -9.00 6.10 -7.03
N GLN A 167 -7.81 5.94 -6.44
CA GLN A 167 -6.55 6.00 -7.19
C GLN A 167 -5.48 5.16 -6.50
N LEU A 168 -4.65 4.56 -7.32
CA LEU A 168 -3.40 3.94 -6.95
C LEU A 168 -2.27 4.63 -7.71
N SER A 169 -1.26 5.11 -7.00
CA SER A 169 -0.07 5.69 -7.64
C SER A 169 1.21 5.07 -7.12
N PHE A 170 2.21 5.00 -7.98
CA PHE A 170 3.53 4.50 -7.65
C PHE A 170 4.59 5.51 -8.08
N SER A 171 5.28 6.09 -7.11
CA SER A 171 6.37 7.04 -7.33
C SER A 171 7.71 6.38 -7.05
N ILE A 172 8.68 6.54 -7.96
CA ILE A 172 10.04 6.02 -7.82
C ILE A 172 10.97 7.18 -7.49
N GLY A 173 11.69 7.08 -6.40
CA GLY A 173 12.60 8.13 -5.93
C GLY A 173 11.88 9.19 -5.11
N GLN A 174 11.49 10.31 -5.69
CA GLN A 174 10.92 11.45 -4.99
C GLN A 174 9.42 11.61 -5.29
N VAL A 175 8.65 11.94 -4.27
CA VAL A 175 7.24 12.25 -4.40
C VAL A 175 7.06 13.72 -4.74
N ASN A 176 6.11 14.05 -5.61
CA ASN A 176 5.95 15.40 -6.16
C ASN A 176 5.29 16.42 -5.19
N ASP A 177 4.60 15.96 -4.14
CA ASP A 177 3.94 16.82 -3.13
C ASP A 177 4.89 17.14 -1.97
N GLN A 178 5.16 18.43 -1.71
CA GLN A 178 5.99 18.88 -0.59
C GLN A 178 5.27 18.82 0.76
N MET A 179 3.92 18.76 0.77
CA MET A 179 3.14 18.69 2.01
C MET A 179 3.01 17.25 2.55
N GLN A 180 3.91 16.37 2.14
CA GLN A 180 3.98 15.00 2.65
C GLN A 180 4.71 14.92 3.99
N SER A 181 4.57 13.77 4.66
CA SER A 181 5.31 13.49 5.89
C SER A 181 6.78 13.19 5.60
N ALA A 182 7.65 13.37 6.58
CA ALA A 182 9.08 13.10 6.46
C ALA A 182 9.37 11.64 6.07
N ARG A 183 8.53 10.70 6.51
CA ARG A 183 8.64 9.28 6.20
C ARG A 183 8.52 8.95 4.70
N HIS A 184 7.78 9.77 3.92
CA HIS A 184 7.68 9.61 2.46
C HIS A 184 9.01 9.85 1.75
N TYR A 185 9.84 10.74 2.28
CA TYR A 185 11.14 11.06 1.71
C TYR A 185 12.20 9.96 1.97
N ALA A 186 11.99 9.12 3.00
CA ALA A 186 12.96 8.11 3.41
C ALA A 186 13.02 6.88 2.48
N SER A 187 11.98 6.60 1.71
CA SER A 187 11.83 5.37 0.92
C SER A 187 12.30 5.54 -0.52
N ALA A 188 12.79 4.47 -1.15
CA ALA A 188 13.20 4.46 -2.55
C ALA A 188 12.01 4.54 -3.53
N GLY A 189 10.86 4.03 -3.10
CA GLY A 189 9.59 4.15 -3.83
C GLY A 189 8.41 4.20 -2.89
N VAL A 190 7.33 4.82 -3.32
CA VAL A 190 6.10 5.01 -2.57
C VAL A 190 4.91 4.50 -3.37
N LEU A 191 4.23 3.50 -2.85
CA LEU A 191 2.93 3.05 -3.32
C LEU A 191 1.85 3.80 -2.53
N SER A 192 1.17 4.73 -3.16
CA SER A 192 0.09 5.51 -2.55
C SER A 192 -1.26 4.93 -2.93
N ILE A 193 -2.04 4.62 -1.92
CA ILE A 193 -3.41 4.11 -1.99
C ILE A 193 -4.32 5.24 -1.53
N GLU A 194 -5.21 5.70 -2.38
CA GLU A 194 -6.19 6.72 -2.04
C GLU A 194 -7.59 6.13 -2.09
N THR A 195 -8.35 6.31 -1.01
CA THR A 195 -9.74 5.86 -0.93
C THR A 195 -10.69 6.87 -1.55
N GLU A 196 -11.82 6.37 -2.01
CA GLU A 196 -12.84 7.18 -2.67
C GLU A 196 -13.48 8.14 -1.67
N ARG A 197 -13.50 9.42 -2.04
CA ARG A 197 -14.22 10.46 -1.31
C ARG A 197 -15.61 10.62 -1.88
N PRO A 198 -16.63 10.82 -1.05
CA PRO A 198 -17.99 10.99 -1.55
C PRO A 198 -18.13 12.31 -2.31
N SER A 199 -18.80 12.25 -3.46
CA SER A 199 -19.33 13.40 -4.18
C SER A 199 -20.85 13.24 -4.22
N PHE A 200 -21.58 14.25 -3.72
CA PHE A 200 -23.02 14.20 -3.59
C PHE A 200 -23.65 15.25 -4.51
N ASP A 201 -24.29 14.79 -5.59
CA ASP A 201 -24.97 15.70 -6.52
C ASP A 201 -26.41 16.00 -6.08
N GLN A 202 -27.28 14.99 -6.10
CA GLN A 202 -28.72 15.15 -5.84
C GLN A 202 -29.21 14.52 -4.54
N HIS A 203 -28.40 13.64 -3.94
CA HIS A 203 -28.76 12.87 -2.75
C HIS A 203 -27.71 13.00 -1.67
N ASP A 204 -28.17 12.95 -0.42
CA ASP A 204 -27.28 13.00 0.75
C ASP A 204 -26.66 11.65 1.11
N TYR A 205 -26.94 10.61 0.35
CA TYR A 205 -26.36 9.28 0.53
C TYR A 205 -26.12 8.57 -0.79
N LEU A 206 -25.12 7.70 -0.79
CA LEU A 206 -24.78 6.78 -1.88
C LEU A 206 -24.58 5.40 -1.27
N LEU A 207 -24.93 4.36 -2.00
CA LEU A 207 -24.75 2.98 -1.60
C LEU A 207 -24.20 2.16 -2.76
N ARG A 208 -23.13 1.42 -2.49
CA ARG A 208 -22.52 0.50 -3.46
C ARG A 208 -22.41 -0.88 -2.84
N ALA A 209 -22.95 -1.88 -3.49
CA ALA A 209 -22.78 -3.29 -3.14
C ALA A 209 -22.04 -4.03 -4.25
N ASN A 210 -21.01 -4.79 -3.88
CA ASN A 210 -20.28 -5.66 -4.79
C ASN A 210 -20.36 -7.10 -4.30
N ILE A 211 -20.49 -8.04 -5.24
CA ILE A 211 -20.22 -9.44 -4.98
C ILE A 211 -19.37 -9.98 -6.13
N LYS A 212 -18.26 -10.60 -5.77
CA LYS A 212 -17.35 -11.23 -6.73
C LYS A 212 -17.10 -12.66 -6.29
N GLY A 213 -16.94 -13.55 -7.26
CA GLY A 213 -16.63 -14.95 -7.02
C GLY A 213 -15.81 -15.53 -8.16
N GLY A 214 -15.18 -16.66 -7.93
CA GLY A 214 -14.32 -17.26 -8.94
C GLY A 214 -13.79 -18.65 -8.60
N SER A 215 -12.81 -19.07 -9.35
CA SER A 215 -12.11 -20.33 -9.15
C SER A 215 -11.57 -20.48 -7.74
N PHE A 216 -11.40 -21.72 -7.28
CA PHE A 216 -10.79 -22.07 -5.99
C PHE A 216 -11.62 -21.65 -4.78
N GLY A 217 -12.96 -21.68 -4.91
CA GLY A 217 -13.90 -21.32 -3.84
C GLY A 217 -13.85 -19.85 -3.43
N TRP A 218 -13.24 -18.98 -4.27
CA TRP A 218 -13.08 -17.56 -3.94
C TRP A 218 -14.40 -16.80 -4.06
N VAL A 219 -14.76 -16.09 -2.99
CA VAL A 219 -15.91 -15.19 -2.95
C VAL A 219 -15.56 -13.96 -2.10
N THR A 220 -15.97 -12.77 -2.56
CA THR A 220 -15.75 -11.53 -1.82
C THR A 220 -16.94 -10.58 -2.02
N PRO A 221 -17.91 -10.53 -1.08
CA PRO A 221 -18.88 -9.47 -0.99
C PRO A 221 -18.28 -8.22 -0.34
N SER A 222 -18.70 -7.05 -0.79
CA SER A 222 -18.38 -5.77 -0.14
C SER A 222 -19.55 -4.79 -0.23
N LEU A 223 -19.62 -3.89 0.76
CA LEU A 223 -20.62 -2.84 0.86
C LEU A 223 -19.94 -1.53 1.21
N THR A 224 -20.25 -0.48 0.46
CA THR A 224 -19.78 0.87 0.74
C THR A 224 -20.97 1.82 0.85
N TYR A 225 -20.97 2.61 1.90
CA TYR A 225 -22.00 3.59 2.17
C TYR A 225 -21.38 4.95 2.40
N TRP A 226 -21.93 5.98 1.74
CA TRP A 226 -21.54 7.37 1.95
C TRP A 226 -22.75 8.16 2.39
N GLN A 227 -22.56 9.10 3.32
CA GLN A 227 -23.59 9.97 3.87
C GLN A 227 -23.08 11.40 4.00
N ARG A 228 -23.80 12.35 3.45
CA ARG A 228 -23.69 13.77 3.81
C ARG A 228 -24.43 13.99 5.13
N VAL A 229 -23.72 14.41 6.17
CA VAL A 229 -24.30 14.67 7.51
C VAL A 229 -24.66 16.14 7.67
N GLY A 230 -24.21 17.00 6.78
CA GLY A 230 -24.46 18.43 6.73
C GLY A 230 -23.67 19.05 5.58
N GLU A 231 -23.68 20.36 5.44
CA GLU A 231 -23.01 21.05 4.33
C GLU A 231 -21.48 20.86 4.35
N GLN A 232 -20.90 20.64 5.52
CA GLN A 232 -19.45 20.57 5.72
C GLN A 232 -18.93 19.19 6.09
N THR A 233 -19.82 18.25 6.40
CA THR A 233 -19.41 16.94 6.95
C THR A 233 -19.95 15.81 6.12
N SER A 234 -19.10 14.86 5.79
CA SER A 234 -19.50 13.60 5.17
C SER A 234 -18.84 12.41 5.83
N LEU A 235 -19.51 11.28 5.76
CA LEU A 235 -19.07 9.98 6.27
C LEU A 235 -18.96 8.99 5.11
N ALA A 236 -17.99 8.09 5.20
CA ALA A 236 -17.93 6.91 4.36
C ALA A 236 -17.69 5.68 5.24
N ALA A 237 -18.38 4.60 4.97
CA ALA A 237 -18.20 3.31 5.62
C ALA A 237 -18.04 2.24 4.55
N HIS A 238 -17.03 1.39 4.70
CA HIS A 238 -16.77 0.26 3.81
C HIS A 238 -16.58 -1.00 4.63
N VAL A 239 -17.20 -2.08 4.19
CA VAL A 239 -16.99 -3.42 4.75
C VAL A 239 -16.78 -4.41 3.61
N SER A 240 -15.82 -5.30 3.78
CA SER A 240 -15.58 -6.40 2.84
C SER A 240 -15.29 -7.68 3.60
N TYR A 241 -15.71 -8.78 3.00
CA TYR A 241 -15.41 -10.14 3.45
C TYR A 241 -14.79 -10.91 2.29
N MET A 242 -13.86 -11.77 2.56
CA MET A 242 -13.27 -12.67 1.57
C MET A 242 -13.13 -14.07 2.14
N ARG A 243 -13.52 -15.06 1.34
CA ARG A 243 -13.26 -16.46 1.60
C ARG A 243 -12.77 -17.15 0.33
N ALA A 244 -11.82 -18.05 0.46
CA ALA A 244 -11.39 -18.95 -0.58
C ALA A 244 -10.93 -20.27 0.02
N ASP A 245 -11.22 -21.37 -0.66
CA ASP A 245 -10.65 -22.69 -0.30
C ASP A 245 -9.18 -22.76 -0.73
N GLY A 246 -8.83 -22.00 -1.78
CA GLY A 246 -7.47 -21.88 -2.29
C GLY A 246 -6.90 -23.16 -2.92
N VAL A 247 -7.70 -24.24 -3.01
CA VAL A 247 -7.24 -25.51 -3.56
C VAL A 247 -7.18 -25.45 -5.08
N TYR A 248 -6.00 -25.59 -5.65
CA TYR A 248 -5.81 -25.56 -7.10
C TYR A 248 -4.87 -26.66 -7.59
N PRO A 249 -5.08 -27.17 -8.84
CA PRO A 249 -4.19 -28.12 -9.45
C PRO A 249 -2.90 -27.46 -9.94
N PHE A 250 -1.79 -28.19 -9.85
CA PHE A 250 -0.51 -27.80 -10.45
C PHE A 250 0.22 -29.05 -10.97
N THR A 251 1.25 -28.82 -11.81
CA THR A 251 2.10 -29.90 -12.32
C THR A 251 3.40 -29.93 -11.53
N LEU A 252 3.58 -30.97 -10.73
CA LEU A 252 4.83 -31.24 -10.04
C LEU A 252 5.81 -31.91 -11.02
N ARG A 253 7.02 -31.35 -11.10
CA ARG A 253 8.11 -31.90 -11.90
C ARG A 253 9.22 -32.39 -10.96
N ASN A 254 9.53 -33.68 -11.04
CA ASN A 254 10.66 -34.27 -10.34
C ASN A 254 11.52 -35.02 -11.33
N GLY A 255 12.59 -34.39 -11.82
CA GLY A 255 13.37 -34.89 -12.94
C GLY A 255 12.53 -34.97 -14.21
N TYR A 256 12.42 -36.17 -14.77
CA TYR A 256 11.61 -36.47 -15.97
C TYR A 256 10.14 -36.80 -15.65
N VAL A 257 9.81 -37.05 -14.39
CA VAL A 257 8.45 -37.43 -13.96
C VAL A 257 7.61 -36.14 -13.77
N LYS A 258 6.41 -36.17 -14.35
CA LYS A 258 5.42 -35.11 -14.20
C LYS A 258 4.15 -35.73 -13.62
N THR A 259 3.70 -35.22 -12.48
CA THR A 259 2.44 -35.62 -11.85
C THR A 259 1.53 -34.40 -11.70
N LYS A 260 0.22 -34.65 -11.73
CA LYS A 260 -0.78 -33.61 -11.41
C LYS A 260 -1.13 -33.73 -9.94
N GLU A 261 -0.82 -32.69 -9.21
CA GLU A 261 -1.04 -32.60 -7.77
C GLU A 261 -2.01 -31.45 -7.46
N LYS A 262 -2.53 -31.42 -6.23
CA LYS A 262 -3.32 -30.29 -5.73
C LYS A 262 -2.59 -29.56 -4.62
N ARG A 263 -2.65 -28.25 -4.66
CA ARG A 263 -2.17 -27.39 -3.59
C ARG A 263 -3.21 -27.32 -2.50
N TYR A 264 -2.88 -27.75 -1.30
CA TYR A 264 -3.74 -27.69 -0.11
C TYR A 264 -3.21 -26.66 0.88
N ASN A 265 -3.95 -26.43 1.98
CA ASN A 265 -3.62 -25.48 3.06
C ASN A 265 -3.32 -24.07 2.52
N SER A 266 -4.10 -23.64 1.54
CA SER A 266 -4.04 -22.28 0.94
C SER A 266 -5.39 -21.55 1.07
N ASP A 267 -6.24 -22.05 1.97
CA ASP A 267 -7.49 -21.41 2.35
C ASP A 267 -7.25 -20.08 3.03
N VAL A 268 -8.18 -19.17 2.85
CA VAL A 268 -8.17 -17.86 3.51
C VAL A 268 -9.58 -17.41 3.82
N GLU A 269 -9.74 -16.86 5.00
CA GLU A 269 -10.93 -16.12 5.42
C GLU A 269 -10.50 -14.78 5.99
N SER A 270 -11.07 -13.69 5.50
CA SER A 270 -10.75 -12.35 6.00
C SER A 270 -11.95 -11.42 6.02
N CYS A 271 -11.92 -10.47 6.94
CA CYS A 271 -12.90 -9.40 7.08
C CYS A 271 -12.17 -8.08 7.27
N GLN A 272 -12.65 -7.05 6.58
CA GLN A 272 -12.15 -5.68 6.70
C GLN A 272 -13.31 -4.72 6.87
N GLY A 273 -13.15 -3.74 7.77
CA GLY A 273 -14.08 -2.64 7.96
C GLY A 273 -13.33 -1.32 8.03
N GLU A 274 -13.85 -0.29 7.37
CA GLU A 274 -13.31 1.06 7.38
C GLU A 274 -14.39 2.09 7.60
N MET A 275 -14.06 3.15 8.33
CA MET A 275 -14.91 4.34 8.49
C MET A 275 -14.06 5.59 8.28
N ASN A 276 -14.58 6.52 7.49
CA ASN A 276 -13.96 7.81 7.22
C ASN A 276 -14.92 8.93 7.56
N LEU A 277 -14.42 9.95 8.25
CA LEU A 277 -15.09 11.22 8.48
C LEU A 277 -14.32 12.30 7.75
N TYR A 278 -15.00 13.08 6.92
CA TYR A 278 -14.47 14.24 6.23
C TYR A 278 -15.20 15.48 6.72
N HIS A 279 -14.44 16.49 7.17
CA HIS A 279 -15.02 17.76 7.60
C HIS A 279 -14.26 18.92 6.96
N HIS A 280 -15.00 19.80 6.30
CA HIS A 280 -14.51 21.02 5.66
C HIS A 280 -14.91 22.21 6.53
N PHE A 281 -13.94 22.87 7.16
CA PHE A 281 -14.20 24.06 7.96
C PHE A 281 -14.42 25.29 7.06
N LEU A 282 -15.16 26.29 7.56
CA LEU A 282 -15.43 27.54 6.82
C LEU A 282 -14.14 28.34 6.51
N ASP A 283 -13.06 28.16 7.28
CA ASP A 283 -11.77 28.78 7.06
C ASP A 283 -10.90 28.06 6.01
N GLY A 284 -11.45 27.07 5.30
CA GLY A 284 -10.76 26.25 4.32
C GLY A 284 -9.89 25.13 4.92
N SER A 285 -9.94 24.94 6.25
CA SER A 285 -9.28 23.81 6.89
C SER A 285 -9.99 22.49 6.57
N LEU A 286 -9.24 21.40 6.53
CA LEU A 286 -9.75 20.05 6.23
C LEU A 286 -9.36 19.12 7.38
N LEU A 287 -10.34 18.36 7.88
CA LEU A 287 -10.12 17.28 8.84
C LEU A 287 -10.60 15.98 8.22
N ASN A 288 -9.72 15.01 8.23
CA ASN A 288 -10.04 13.65 7.79
C ASN A 288 -9.67 12.68 8.91
N VAL A 289 -10.64 11.91 9.40
CA VAL A 289 -10.44 10.86 10.41
C VAL A 289 -10.81 9.53 9.78
N LYS A 290 -9.89 8.58 9.86
CA LYS A 290 -10.08 7.22 9.35
C LYS A 290 -9.84 6.21 10.47
N THR A 291 -10.69 5.18 10.53
CA THR A 291 -10.46 3.98 11.31
C THR A 291 -10.57 2.76 10.40
N SER A 292 -9.73 1.78 10.63
CA SER A 292 -9.75 0.52 9.88
C SER A 292 -9.50 -0.66 10.81
N TYR A 293 -10.24 -1.74 10.59
CA TYR A 293 -10.05 -3.03 11.23
C TYR A 293 -9.95 -4.12 10.18
N TYR A 294 -8.96 -4.97 10.31
CA TYR A 294 -8.73 -6.14 9.45
C TYR A 294 -8.49 -7.36 10.32
N ARG A 295 -9.10 -8.49 9.94
CA ARG A 295 -8.84 -9.80 10.52
C ARG A 295 -8.72 -10.82 9.41
N SER A 296 -7.78 -11.75 9.55
CA SER A 296 -7.68 -12.93 8.66
C SER A 296 -7.26 -14.18 9.40
N GLU A 297 -7.70 -15.30 8.87
CA GLU A 297 -7.20 -16.63 9.15
C GLU A 297 -6.85 -17.28 7.82
N GLN A 298 -5.66 -17.89 7.71
CA GLN A 298 -5.21 -18.49 6.47
C GLN A 298 -4.28 -19.66 6.70
N GLY A 299 -4.36 -20.64 5.82
CA GLY A 299 -3.37 -21.68 5.67
C GLY A 299 -2.14 -21.16 4.95
N LEU A 300 -0.99 -21.69 5.29
CA LEU A 300 0.28 -21.43 4.61
C LEU A 300 0.73 -22.72 3.93
N PRO A 301 0.62 -22.80 2.60
CA PRO A 301 0.81 -24.08 1.90
C PRO A 301 2.26 -24.55 1.84
N GLY A 302 3.22 -23.80 2.37
CA GLY A 302 4.64 -24.17 2.43
C GLY A 302 5.28 -24.38 1.04
N ALA A 303 6.50 -24.85 0.97
CA ALA A 303 7.19 -25.21 -0.26
C ALA A 303 6.91 -26.67 -0.65
N VAL A 304 6.67 -26.95 -1.93
CA VAL A 304 6.49 -28.31 -2.46
C VAL A 304 7.86 -28.93 -2.74
N ILE A 305 8.42 -29.59 -1.74
CA ILE A 305 9.75 -30.24 -1.82
C ILE A 305 9.56 -31.75 -1.67
N LEU A 306 10.16 -32.55 -2.56
CA LEU A 306 10.15 -34.01 -2.51
C LEU A 306 8.73 -34.63 -2.36
N TYR A 307 7.77 -34.17 -3.16
CA TYR A 307 6.36 -34.58 -3.10
C TYR A 307 5.64 -34.25 -1.79
N ASN A 308 6.24 -33.45 -0.91
CA ASN A 308 5.55 -32.95 0.26
C ASN A 308 4.56 -31.86 -0.16
N THR A 309 3.30 -32.25 -0.31
CA THR A 309 2.18 -31.34 -0.61
C THR A 309 1.40 -30.96 0.65
N ASP A 310 1.72 -31.57 1.79
CA ASP A 310 1.04 -31.40 3.06
C ASP A 310 1.81 -30.38 3.92
N ALA A 311 1.23 -29.23 4.12
CA ALA A 311 1.70 -28.21 5.03
C ALA A 311 0.64 -28.00 6.10
N ASN A 312 1.10 -27.79 7.35
CA ASN A 312 0.24 -27.63 8.53
C ASN A 312 0.44 -26.27 9.21
N GLU A 313 1.08 -25.34 8.50
CA GLU A 313 1.29 -23.99 8.97
C GLU A 313 0.03 -23.15 8.79
N ARG A 314 -0.32 -22.39 9.81
CA ARG A 314 -1.44 -21.45 9.79
C ARG A 314 -1.04 -20.09 10.34
N LEU A 315 -1.70 -19.05 9.83
CA LEU A 315 -1.47 -17.66 10.21
C LEU A 315 -2.81 -16.97 10.50
N TRP A 316 -2.89 -16.33 11.66
CA TRP A 316 -3.97 -15.44 12.04
C TRP A 316 -3.42 -14.03 12.17
N ASN A 317 -4.13 -13.05 11.62
CA ASN A 317 -3.78 -11.65 11.73
C ASN A 317 -4.98 -10.84 12.23
N GLU A 318 -4.71 -9.87 13.08
CA GLU A 318 -5.62 -8.78 13.40
C GLU A 318 -4.85 -7.46 13.31
N ASN A 319 -5.46 -6.48 12.69
CA ASN A 319 -4.90 -5.15 12.60
C ASN A 319 -5.99 -4.10 12.81
N PHE A 320 -5.74 -3.17 13.70
CA PHE A 320 -6.56 -1.98 13.89
C PHE A 320 -5.70 -0.76 13.75
N PHE A 321 -6.13 0.23 13.00
CA PHE A 321 -5.53 1.55 13.03
C PHE A 321 -6.58 2.66 13.04
N ALA A 322 -6.22 3.74 13.68
CA ALA A 322 -6.92 5.02 13.61
C ALA A 322 -5.93 6.09 13.17
N GLN A 323 -6.30 6.88 12.19
CA GLN A 323 -5.47 7.98 11.70
C GLN A 323 -6.30 9.24 11.50
N THR A 324 -5.66 10.39 11.70
CA THR A 324 -6.24 11.71 11.50
C THR A 324 -5.30 12.55 10.67
N THR A 325 -5.83 13.21 9.66
CA THR A 325 -5.11 14.23 8.88
C THR A 325 -5.84 15.55 9.03
N PHE A 326 -5.13 16.57 9.48
CA PHE A 326 -5.61 17.93 9.57
C PHE A 326 -4.76 18.83 8.67
N GLN A 327 -5.40 19.56 7.78
CA GLN A 327 -4.75 20.50 6.89
C GLN A 327 -5.37 21.88 7.07
N LYS A 328 -4.53 22.91 7.24
CA LYS A 328 -4.96 24.29 7.47
C LYS A 328 -4.17 25.28 6.64
N PRO A 329 -4.81 26.08 5.79
CA PRO A 329 -4.19 27.28 5.23
C PRO A 329 -4.06 28.32 6.36
N LEU A 330 -2.83 28.63 6.75
CA LEU A 330 -2.56 29.66 7.79
C LEU A 330 -2.59 31.07 7.19
N SER A 331 -2.19 31.16 5.93
CA SER A 331 -2.24 32.37 5.11
C SER A 331 -2.14 31.97 3.63
N PRO A 332 -2.26 32.88 2.64
CA PRO A 332 -2.04 32.57 1.23
C PRO A 332 -0.67 31.96 0.92
N GLN A 333 0.32 32.18 1.78
CA GLN A 333 1.69 31.68 1.62
C GLN A 333 2.04 30.51 2.54
N TRP A 334 1.31 30.31 3.64
CA TRP A 334 1.64 29.32 4.66
C TRP A 334 0.56 28.27 4.80
N GLN A 335 0.96 27.01 4.83
CA GLN A 335 0.08 25.88 5.01
C GLN A 335 0.63 24.94 6.09
N LEU A 336 -0.25 24.43 6.93
CA LEU A 336 0.04 23.42 7.94
C LEU A 336 -0.68 22.12 7.57
N LYS A 337 0.01 21.00 7.72
CA LYS A 337 -0.58 19.66 7.62
C LYS A 337 -0.06 18.79 8.76
N ALA A 338 -0.97 18.32 9.61
CA ALA A 338 -0.65 17.46 10.74
C ALA A 338 -1.28 16.08 10.53
N ARG A 339 -0.60 15.02 10.96
CA ARG A 339 -1.08 13.63 10.89
C ARG A 339 -0.81 12.94 12.21
N LEU A 340 -1.81 12.22 12.67
CA LEU A 340 -1.72 11.33 13.84
C LEU A 340 -2.12 9.93 13.41
N LYS A 341 -1.45 8.91 13.93
CA LYS A 341 -1.87 7.52 13.73
C LYS A 341 -1.52 6.69 14.96
N TYR A 342 -2.46 5.86 15.33
CA TYR A 342 -2.24 4.71 16.20
C TYR A 342 -2.49 3.44 15.41
N ASN A 343 -1.58 2.47 15.49
CA ASN A 343 -1.75 1.16 14.87
C ASN A 343 -1.47 0.07 15.89
N TYR A 344 -2.37 -0.91 15.96
CA TYR A 344 -2.22 -2.15 16.70
C TYR A 344 -2.28 -3.32 15.72
N ALA A 345 -1.29 -4.20 15.77
CA ALA A 345 -1.28 -5.43 14.99
C ALA A 345 -0.99 -6.62 15.90
N TRP A 346 -1.73 -7.69 15.70
CA TRP A 346 -1.52 -8.97 16.32
C TRP A 346 -1.42 -10.04 15.25
N ASP A 347 -0.43 -10.91 15.37
CA ASP A 347 -0.31 -12.10 14.54
C ASP A 347 0.00 -13.32 15.39
N LYS A 348 -0.54 -14.46 14.98
CA LYS A 348 -0.26 -15.80 15.50
C LYS A 348 0.11 -16.69 14.33
N TYR A 349 1.33 -17.21 14.35
CA TYR A 349 1.80 -18.28 13.49
C TYR A 349 1.81 -19.59 14.26
N GLU A 350 1.34 -20.68 13.64
CA GLU A 350 1.37 -22.01 14.22
C GLU A 350 1.84 -23.01 13.14
N ASP A 351 2.86 -23.83 13.49
CA ASP A 351 3.36 -24.93 12.68
C ASP A 351 3.21 -26.23 13.49
N VAL A 352 2.32 -27.12 13.03
CA VAL A 352 2.09 -28.44 13.64
C VAL A 352 3.00 -29.45 12.97
N ASN A 353 4.09 -29.82 13.66
CA ASN A 353 5.09 -30.72 13.12
C ASN A 353 5.80 -31.47 14.23
N LEU A 354 6.06 -32.76 14.03
CA LEU A 354 6.75 -33.64 14.99
C LEU A 354 8.20 -33.22 15.29
N LYS A 355 8.80 -32.37 14.46
CA LYS A 355 10.14 -31.80 14.71
C LYS A 355 10.19 -30.90 15.95
N TYR A 356 9.05 -30.42 16.44
CA TYR A 356 8.97 -29.56 17.61
C TYR A 356 8.68 -30.33 18.87
N GLN A 357 9.27 -29.92 19.99
CA GLN A 357 8.95 -30.44 21.30
C GLN A 357 7.47 -30.13 21.63
N GLY A 358 6.68 -31.17 21.87
CA GLY A 358 5.23 -31.02 22.05
C GLY A 358 4.41 -31.01 20.77
N GLY A 359 5.01 -31.35 19.60
CA GLY A 359 4.31 -31.55 18.33
C GLY A 359 3.91 -30.26 17.60
N LYS A 360 4.19 -29.07 18.16
CA LYS A 360 3.88 -27.78 17.52
C LYS A 360 4.74 -26.62 17.98
N GLN A 361 4.89 -25.62 17.14
CA GLN A 361 5.41 -24.30 17.47
C GLN A 361 4.32 -23.27 17.32
N THR A 362 4.25 -22.31 18.24
CA THR A 362 3.31 -21.18 18.17
C THR A 362 4.06 -19.90 18.48
N ASP A 363 4.10 -19.00 17.51
CA ASP A 363 4.69 -17.68 17.63
C ASP A 363 3.57 -16.62 17.64
N ILE A 364 3.53 -15.80 18.68
CA ILE A 364 2.53 -14.74 18.85
C ILE A 364 3.26 -13.41 18.98
N ASN A 365 2.88 -12.46 18.15
CA ASN A 365 3.43 -11.12 18.17
C ASN A 365 2.31 -10.08 18.36
N ARG A 366 2.63 -9.01 19.08
CA ARG A 366 1.79 -7.84 19.27
C ARG A 366 2.61 -6.61 19.01
N GLN A 367 2.20 -5.81 18.05
CA GLN A 367 2.88 -4.58 17.65
C GLN A 367 2.00 -3.38 17.96
N GLN A 368 2.64 -2.27 18.34
CA GLN A 368 2.00 -0.98 18.48
C GLN A 368 2.86 0.07 17.80
N GLU A 369 2.24 0.94 17.03
CA GLU A 369 2.87 2.13 16.44
C GLU A 369 2.10 3.38 16.86
N TYR A 370 2.81 4.34 17.40
CA TYR A 370 2.33 5.71 17.65
C TYR A 370 3.09 6.62 16.68
N TYR A 371 2.36 7.36 15.90
CA TYR A 371 2.92 8.20 14.84
C TYR A 371 2.34 9.60 14.88
N LEU A 372 3.22 10.59 14.89
CA LEU A 372 2.92 12.01 14.76
C LEU A 372 3.74 12.57 13.61
N SER A 373 3.10 13.33 12.72
CA SER A 373 3.75 14.04 11.63
C SER A 373 3.23 15.47 11.56
N THR A 374 4.12 16.44 11.41
CA THR A 374 3.77 17.85 11.19
C THR A 374 4.57 18.35 10.00
N THR A 375 3.88 18.94 9.02
CA THR A 375 4.50 19.57 7.85
C THR A 375 4.05 21.01 7.75
N ILE A 376 4.99 21.93 7.66
CA ILE A 376 4.75 23.36 7.43
C ILE A 376 5.31 23.71 6.06
N GLY A 377 4.46 24.19 5.17
CA GLY A 377 4.82 24.68 3.84
C GLY A 377 4.80 26.19 3.78
N TRP A 378 5.76 26.76 3.08
CA TRP A 378 5.88 28.19 2.79
C TRP A 378 6.11 28.44 1.32
N LYS A 379 5.22 29.22 0.70
CA LYS A 379 5.26 29.58 -0.72
C LYS A 379 5.42 31.09 -0.87
N PRO A 380 6.64 31.64 -0.75
CA PRO A 380 6.88 33.09 -0.82
C PRO A 380 6.55 33.68 -2.18
N THR A 381 6.70 32.90 -3.26
CA THR A 381 6.37 33.32 -4.64
C THR A 381 5.63 32.21 -5.39
N SER A 382 5.08 32.50 -6.55
CA SER A 382 4.46 31.49 -7.43
C SER A 382 5.44 30.41 -7.91
N HIS A 383 6.74 30.70 -7.91
CA HIS A 383 7.78 29.82 -8.41
C HIS A 383 8.54 29.04 -7.35
N LEU A 384 8.58 29.54 -6.13
CA LEU A 384 9.43 29.00 -5.07
C LEU A 384 8.59 28.57 -3.87
N SER A 385 8.82 27.36 -3.39
CA SER A 385 8.19 26.82 -2.19
C SER A 385 9.19 26.04 -1.35
N PHE A 386 8.99 26.10 -0.04
CA PHE A 386 9.77 25.39 0.96
C PHE A 386 8.83 24.59 1.85
N ALA A 387 9.31 23.49 2.41
CA ALA A 387 8.59 22.81 3.47
C ALA A 387 9.55 22.23 4.50
N VAL A 388 9.07 22.20 5.73
CA VAL A 388 9.71 21.50 6.85
C VAL A 388 8.74 20.45 7.34
N ALA A 389 9.18 19.20 7.39
CA ALA A 389 8.39 18.10 7.92
C ALA A 389 9.14 17.43 9.06
N GLU A 390 8.44 17.14 10.14
CA GLU A 390 8.93 16.37 11.28
C GLU A 390 7.99 15.21 11.57
N ASP A 391 8.56 14.01 11.62
CA ASP A 391 7.84 12.77 11.98
C ASP A 391 8.46 12.17 13.23
N VAL A 392 7.63 11.80 14.20
CA VAL A 392 8.04 11.05 15.39
C VAL A 392 7.25 9.74 15.41
N VAL A 393 7.98 8.63 15.47
CA VAL A 393 7.41 7.27 15.44
C VAL A 393 7.90 6.48 16.64
N VAL A 394 6.99 5.89 17.40
CA VAL A 394 7.32 4.94 18.46
C VAL A 394 6.73 3.58 18.10
N ASN A 395 7.60 2.60 17.90
CA ASN A 395 7.24 1.20 17.62
C ASN A 395 7.54 0.32 18.83
N LYS A 396 6.61 -0.55 19.21
CA LYS A 396 6.77 -1.54 20.29
C LYS A 396 6.43 -2.92 19.76
N LEU A 397 7.21 -3.93 20.15
CA LEU A 397 6.93 -5.33 19.85
C LEU A 397 6.95 -6.16 21.12
N HIS A 398 5.89 -6.94 21.32
CA HIS A 398 5.81 -7.97 22.35
C HIS A 398 5.58 -9.33 21.68
N ASN A 399 6.32 -10.35 22.11
CA ASN A 399 6.16 -11.72 21.63
C ASN A 399 6.16 -12.73 22.78
N ASN A 400 5.81 -13.98 22.45
CA ASN A 400 5.80 -15.10 23.38
C ASN A 400 7.11 -15.91 23.37
N PHE A 401 8.19 -15.39 22.77
CA PHE A 401 9.47 -16.10 22.68
C PHE A 401 10.07 -16.34 24.06
N ALA A 402 10.90 -17.39 24.18
CA ALA A 402 11.55 -17.76 25.43
C ALA A 402 12.41 -16.61 25.99
N VAL A 403 13.16 -15.91 25.13
CA VAL A 403 13.85 -14.67 25.48
C VAL A 403 13.01 -13.48 25.03
N LYS A 404 12.39 -12.80 25.99
CA LYS A 404 11.50 -11.66 25.75
C LYS A 404 12.31 -10.37 25.60
N MET A 405 12.81 -10.11 24.39
CA MET A 405 13.56 -8.88 24.07
C MET A 405 12.70 -7.63 24.21
N GLN A 406 11.43 -7.68 23.78
CA GLN A 406 10.44 -6.60 23.86
C GLN A 406 10.99 -5.24 23.43
N PRO A 407 11.41 -5.09 22.17
CA PRO A 407 12.04 -3.86 21.70
C PRO A 407 11.05 -2.69 21.61
N ILE A 408 11.57 -1.51 21.91
CA ILE A 408 10.91 -0.22 21.71
C ILE A 408 11.86 0.62 20.86
N ARG A 409 11.38 1.12 19.72
CA ARG A 409 12.15 2.01 18.84
C ARG A 409 11.48 3.36 18.75
N LEU A 410 12.23 4.41 19.06
CA LEU A 410 11.89 5.80 18.77
C LEU A 410 12.62 6.19 17.47
N THR A 411 11.90 6.70 16.50
CA THR A 411 12.47 7.24 15.25
C THR A 411 11.98 8.67 15.05
N SER A 412 12.89 9.62 14.85
CA SER A 412 12.63 10.99 14.43
C SER A 412 13.17 11.19 13.02
N LEU A 413 12.36 11.81 12.18
CA LEU A 413 12.67 12.08 10.77
C LEU A 413 12.38 13.56 10.51
N THR A 414 13.42 14.36 10.25
CA THR A 414 13.30 15.77 9.94
C THR A 414 13.65 16.03 8.48
N VAL A 415 12.79 16.66 7.73
CA VAL A 415 13.00 17.03 6.33
C VAL A 415 12.98 18.54 6.15
N LEU A 416 13.96 19.04 5.41
CA LEU A 416 13.95 20.36 4.81
C LEU A 416 13.84 20.18 3.30
N SER A 417 12.81 20.71 2.67
CA SER A 417 12.61 20.62 1.22
C SER A 417 12.45 22.00 0.59
N ALA A 418 12.91 22.11 -0.66
CA ALA A 418 12.79 23.31 -1.48
C ALA A 418 12.41 22.89 -2.91
N LYS A 419 11.45 23.59 -3.50
CA LYS A 419 10.99 23.36 -4.86
C LYS A 419 10.88 24.66 -5.63
N TYR A 420 11.49 24.67 -6.79
CA TYR A 420 11.40 25.75 -7.77
C TYR A 420 10.65 25.25 -9.02
N VAL A 421 9.65 25.98 -9.46
CA VAL A 421 8.83 25.64 -10.65
C VAL A 421 8.76 26.88 -11.54
N ASP A 422 9.23 26.71 -12.76
CA ASP A 422 9.02 27.68 -13.83
C ASP A 422 8.39 26.96 -15.05
N LYS A 423 8.01 27.72 -16.08
CA LYS A 423 7.36 27.19 -17.32
C LYS A 423 8.14 26.06 -17.98
N ARG A 424 9.46 26.04 -17.85
CA ARG A 424 10.35 25.07 -18.49
C ARG A 424 11.16 24.22 -17.53
N PHE A 425 11.38 24.69 -16.32
CA PHE A 425 12.32 24.10 -15.39
C PHE A 425 11.67 23.87 -14.05
N THR A 426 11.79 22.65 -13.55
CA THR A 426 11.42 22.29 -12.17
C THR A 426 12.62 21.69 -11.50
N ALA A 427 12.94 22.20 -10.32
CA ALA A 427 13.94 21.63 -9.41
C ALA A 427 13.27 21.34 -8.08
N ASP A 428 13.48 20.16 -7.56
CA ASP A 428 12.95 19.72 -6.26
C ASP A 428 14.05 19.00 -5.49
N GLY A 429 14.37 19.49 -4.31
CA GLY A 429 15.42 18.94 -3.48
C GLY A 429 15.02 18.87 -2.02
N PHE A 430 15.60 17.91 -1.30
CA PHE A 430 15.40 17.79 0.14
C PHE A 430 16.65 17.29 0.86
N LEU A 431 16.67 17.54 2.14
CA LEU A 431 17.63 17.01 3.10
C LEU A 431 16.85 16.33 4.22
N LEU A 432 16.98 15.02 4.34
CA LEU A 432 16.35 14.21 5.39
C LEU A 432 17.40 13.86 6.45
N TYR A 433 17.14 14.22 7.70
CA TYR A 433 17.86 13.72 8.86
C TYR A 433 17.03 12.66 9.58
N THR A 434 17.62 11.50 9.83
CA THR A 434 17.01 10.38 10.56
C THR A 434 17.80 10.13 11.85
N TYR A 435 17.10 10.07 12.96
CA TYR A 435 17.59 9.61 14.25
C TYR A 435 16.76 8.44 14.74
N ALA A 436 17.40 7.36 15.16
CA ALA A 436 16.71 6.20 15.72
C ALA A 436 17.42 5.71 16.98
N HIS A 437 16.64 5.55 18.04
CA HIS A 437 17.05 5.01 19.34
C HIS A 437 16.24 3.77 19.65
N GLU A 438 16.90 2.71 20.15
CA GLU A 438 16.25 1.46 20.53
C GLU A 438 16.53 1.11 21.98
N HIS A 439 15.49 0.64 22.66
CA HIS A 439 15.57 0.07 23.97
C HIS A 439 14.99 -1.35 23.96
N VAL A 440 15.64 -2.29 24.65
CA VAL A 440 15.16 -3.67 24.83
C VAL A 440 15.08 -3.99 26.31
N LYS A 441 14.05 -4.74 26.71
CA LYS A 441 13.88 -5.14 28.09
C LYS A 441 14.94 -6.12 28.57
N ASN A 442 15.31 -7.07 27.69
CA ASN A 442 16.31 -8.11 27.97
C ASN A 442 17.30 -8.15 26.80
N GLY A 443 18.62 -8.19 27.09
CA GLY A 443 19.68 -8.23 26.09
C GLY A 443 20.23 -6.84 25.76
N ASN A 444 20.90 -6.73 24.61
CA ASN A 444 21.57 -5.52 24.17
C ASN A 444 20.83 -4.92 22.98
N ALA A 445 20.48 -3.64 23.09
CA ALA A 445 20.02 -2.85 21.95
C ALA A 445 21.21 -2.47 21.06
N PRO A 446 20.99 -2.24 19.75
CA PRO A 446 21.99 -1.61 18.90
C PRO A 446 22.25 -0.16 19.33
N ASP A 447 23.39 0.39 18.92
CA ASP A 447 23.72 1.79 19.11
C ASP A 447 22.74 2.72 18.38
N ASP A 448 22.65 3.97 18.85
CA ASP A 448 21.87 5.02 18.19
C ASP A 448 22.30 5.22 16.75
N ARG A 449 21.33 5.34 15.87
CA ARG A 449 21.58 5.50 14.43
C ARG A 449 21.20 6.88 13.97
N LYS A 450 22.15 7.53 13.29
CA LYS A 450 22.02 8.89 12.76
C LYS A 450 22.37 8.89 11.28
N ARG A 451 21.52 9.47 10.44
CA ARG A 451 21.76 9.50 9.01
C ARG A 451 21.25 10.78 8.37
N LEU A 452 22.08 11.37 7.50
CA LEU A 452 21.70 12.44 6.59
C LEU A 452 21.51 11.85 5.18
N SER A 453 20.36 12.08 4.57
CA SER A 453 19.98 11.54 3.25
C SER A 453 19.50 12.69 2.35
N PRO A 454 20.36 13.19 1.45
CA PRO A 454 20.01 14.22 0.49
C PRO A 454 19.34 13.62 -0.74
N ALA A 455 18.51 14.44 -1.42
CA ALA A 455 18.05 14.19 -2.77
C ALA A 455 17.88 15.49 -3.57
N LEU A 456 18.03 15.36 -4.87
CA LEU A 456 17.78 16.42 -5.85
C LEU A 456 17.19 15.80 -7.11
N SER A 457 16.12 16.38 -7.60
CA SER A 457 15.53 16.02 -8.89
C SER A 457 15.29 17.27 -9.73
N LEU A 458 15.51 17.13 -11.01
CA LEU A 458 15.41 18.20 -12.00
C LEU A 458 14.52 17.71 -13.15
N SER A 459 13.72 18.61 -13.69
CA SER A 459 12.95 18.39 -14.91
C SER A 459 13.06 19.61 -15.83
N TYR A 460 13.34 19.38 -17.10
CA TYR A 460 13.46 20.44 -18.09
C TYR A 460 12.61 20.13 -19.32
N ARG A 461 11.74 21.09 -19.72
CA ARG A 461 10.92 21.02 -20.91
C ARG A 461 11.76 21.38 -22.14
N LEU A 462 12.01 20.40 -23.01
CA LEU A 462 12.85 20.58 -24.21
C LEU A 462 12.15 21.44 -25.27
N LEU A 463 10.89 21.14 -25.56
CA LEU A 463 10.12 21.78 -26.63
C LEU A 463 8.99 22.64 -26.05
N ARG A 464 8.74 23.83 -26.65
CA ARG A 464 7.71 24.75 -26.16
C ARG A 464 6.29 24.26 -26.39
N GLU A 465 6.08 23.64 -27.54
CA GLU A 465 4.76 23.22 -28.03
C GLU A 465 4.40 21.78 -27.70
N GLU A 466 5.38 20.98 -27.26
CA GLU A 466 5.20 19.57 -26.88
C GLU A 466 5.49 19.35 -25.39
N THR A 467 4.82 18.37 -24.82
CA THR A 467 5.10 17.91 -23.46
C THR A 467 6.27 16.93 -23.48
N LEU A 468 7.47 17.41 -23.86
CA LEU A 468 8.70 16.64 -23.87
C LEU A 468 9.63 17.15 -22.76
N PHE A 469 9.86 16.28 -21.74
CA PHE A 469 10.68 16.59 -20.57
C PHE A 469 11.85 15.63 -20.45
N VAL A 470 13.02 16.17 -20.13
CA VAL A 470 14.16 15.41 -19.61
C VAL A 470 14.19 15.57 -18.09
N ARG A 471 14.41 14.47 -17.40
CA ARG A 471 14.49 14.41 -15.93
C ARG A 471 15.83 13.85 -15.49
N ALA A 472 16.31 14.33 -14.36
CA ALA A 472 17.49 13.78 -13.69
C ALA A 472 17.24 13.75 -12.17
N MET A 473 17.66 12.70 -11.51
CA MET A 473 17.49 12.54 -10.06
C MET A 473 18.71 11.87 -9.45
N VAL A 474 19.09 12.34 -8.27
CA VAL A 474 19.99 11.66 -7.34
C VAL A 474 19.35 11.62 -5.96
N LYS A 475 19.35 10.47 -5.30
CA LYS A 475 18.75 10.28 -3.98
C LYS A 475 19.55 9.32 -3.12
N SER A 476 19.71 9.67 -1.86
CA SER A 476 20.21 8.74 -0.83
C SER A 476 19.05 8.20 -0.01
N THR A 477 18.95 6.89 0.14
CA THR A 477 17.97 6.23 1.01
C THR A 477 18.65 5.39 2.09
N PHE A 478 17.88 5.13 3.14
CA PHE A 478 18.36 4.48 4.34
C PHE A 478 17.27 3.57 4.90
N ARG A 479 17.57 2.29 5.10
CA ARG A 479 16.67 1.32 5.67
C ARG A 479 17.15 0.86 7.04
N MET A 480 16.32 1.03 8.07
CA MET A 480 16.52 0.43 9.38
C MET A 480 16.27 -1.07 9.33
N PRO A 481 17.08 -1.91 10.00
CA PRO A 481 16.73 -3.30 10.20
C PRO A 481 15.38 -3.44 10.92
N SER A 482 14.59 -4.41 10.52
CA SER A 482 13.32 -4.73 11.18
C SER A 482 13.56 -5.39 12.55
N PHE A 483 12.53 -5.48 13.38
CA PHE A 483 12.67 -6.20 14.65
C PHE A 483 12.95 -7.69 14.45
N ASN A 484 12.44 -8.30 13.38
CA ASN A 484 12.79 -9.68 13.04
C ASN A 484 14.25 -9.81 12.61
N ASP A 485 14.78 -8.85 11.83
CA ASP A 485 16.20 -8.85 11.46
C ASP A 485 17.12 -8.82 12.70
N LEU A 486 16.72 -8.08 13.73
CA LEU A 486 17.53 -7.86 14.94
C LEU A 486 17.29 -8.92 16.04
N TYR A 487 16.03 -9.31 16.27
CA TYR A 487 15.61 -9.97 17.52
C TYR A 487 14.85 -11.28 17.34
N TYR A 488 14.60 -11.76 16.11
CA TYR A 488 13.97 -13.06 15.93
C TYR A 488 14.89 -14.16 16.43
N GLN A 489 14.40 -15.00 17.37
CA GLN A 489 15.23 -15.90 18.22
C GLN A 489 16.22 -16.79 17.45
N ARG A 490 15.86 -17.24 16.25
CA ARG A 490 16.66 -18.20 15.48
C ARG A 490 17.59 -17.54 14.47
N MET A 491 17.24 -16.33 14.01
CA MET A 491 17.90 -15.70 12.85
C MET A 491 18.41 -14.29 13.14
N GLY A 492 17.86 -13.63 14.16
CA GLY A 492 18.12 -12.22 14.44
C GLY A 492 19.57 -11.93 14.80
N ASN A 493 20.02 -10.74 14.44
CA ASN A 493 21.37 -10.25 14.71
C ASN A 493 21.32 -8.76 15.08
N ASN A 494 21.50 -8.44 16.35
CA ASN A 494 21.46 -7.07 16.85
C ASN A 494 22.67 -6.20 16.45
N LYS A 495 23.67 -6.78 15.80
CA LYS A 495 24.86 -6.07 15.27
C LYS A 495 24.67 -5.60 13.83
N LEU A 496 23.49 -5.79 13.23
CA LEU A 496 23.24 -5.38 11.85
C LEU A 496 23.34 -3.86 11.69
N LEU A 497 24.05 -3.47 10.65
CA LEU A 497 24.09 -2.10 10.16
C LEU A 497 22.86 -1.83 9.28
N PRO A 498 22.35 -0.60 9.26
CA PRO A 498 21.31 -0.21 8.31
C PRO A 498 21.78 -0.28 6.86
N GLU A 499 20.89 -0.70 5.95
CA GLU A 499 21.17 -0.65 4.51
C GLU A 499 21.19 0.80 4.02
N ARG A 500 22.03 1.07 3.03
CA ARG A 500 22.18 2.36 2.37
C ARG A 500 22.05 2.17 0.87
N ALA A 501 21.24 3.00 0.22
CA ALA A 501 21.17 3.02 -1.22
C ALA A 501 21.42 4.44 -1.77
N MET A 502 22.14 4.50 -2.88
CA MET A 502 22.29 5.69 -3.72
C MET A 502 21.61 5.42 -5.04
N GLU A 503 20.67 6.25 -5.39
CA GLU A 503 19.81 6.10 -6.58
C GLU A 503 20.12 7.24 -7.55
N TYR A 504 20.39 6.90 -8.80
CA TYR A 504 20.60 7.82 -9.91
C TYR A 504 19.60 7.48 -11.00
N ASN A 505 18.94 8.46 -11.57
CA ASN A 505 17.96 8.29 -12.63
C ASN A 505 18.09 9.41 -13.67
N VAL A 506 18.05 9.05 -14.94
CA VAL A 506 17.86 9.98 -16.04
C VAL A 506 16.70 9.48 -16.88
N GLY A 507 15.71 10.33 -17.09
CA GLY A 507 14.47 9.95 -17.74
C GLY A 507 14.02 10.93 -18.80
N LEU A 508 13.23 10.42 -19.72
CA LEU A 508 12.52 11.17 -20.75
C LEU A 508 11.02 10.93 -20.57
N THR A 509 10.23 11.99 -20.59
CA THR A 509 8.77 11.91 -20.62
C THR A 509 8.28 12.65 -21.86
N TRP A 510 7.47 11.99 -22.67
CA TRP A 510 6.89 12.56 -23.86
C TRP A 510 5.39 12.33 -23.89
N GLY A 511 4.63 13.41 -24.02
CA GLY A 511 3.18 13.39 -24.24
C GLY A 511 2.84 14.23 -25.46
N ARG A 512 2.01 13.71 -26.34
CA ARG A 512 1.62 14.41 -27.56
C ARG A 512 0.23 14.01 -28.02
N HIS A 513 -0.56 15.02 -28.43
CA HIS A 513 -1.72 14.82 -29.28
C HIS A 513 -1.24 14.60 -30.70
N LEU A 514 -1.19 13.36 -31.18
CA LEU A 514 -0.73 13.03 -32.52
C LEU A 514 -1.75 13.46 -33.60
N MET A 515 -3.06 13.30 -33.26
CA MET A 515 -4.21 13.70 -34.07
C MET A 515 -5.34 14.10 -33.14
N LYS A 516 -6.43 14.69 -33.63
CA LYS A 516 -7.62 15.05 -32.81
C LYS A 516 -8.20 13.86 -32.01
N ALA A 517 -7.92 12.65 -32.44
CA ALA A 517 -8.45 11.42 -31.86
C ALA A 517 -7.37 10.53 -31.24
N VAL A 518 -6.11 10.94 -31.19
CA VAL A 518 -5.00 10.07 -30.77
C VAL A 518 -4.09 10.79 -29.79
N ASP A 519 -4.09 10.30 -28.55
CA ASP A 519 -3.22 10.75 -27.48
C ASP A 519 -2.13 9.71 -27.22
N PHE A 520 -0.89 10.16 -27.26
CA PHE A 520 0.28 9.32 -26.99
C PHE A 520 1.03 9.84 -25.77
N HIS A 521 1.45 8.93 -24.91
CA HIS A 521 2.39 9.24 -23.83
C HIS A 521 3.40 8.12 -23.66
N ALA A 522 4.63 8.49 -23.37
CA ALA A 522 5.71 7.53 -23.11
C ALA A 522 6.67 8.08 -22.06
N THR A 523 7.25 7.17 -21.29
CA THR A 523 8.39 7.47 -20.41
C THR A 523 9.48 6.44 -20.65
N ALA A 524 10.73 6.88 -20.51
CA ALA A 524 11.90 6.01 -20.52
C ALA A 524 12.85 6.49 -19.43
N ASP A 525 13.19 5.64 -18.49
CA ASP A 525 14.01 5.96 -17.34
C ASP A 525 15.20 5.00 -17.25
N LEU A 526 16.40 5.53 -17.49
CA LEU A 526 17.67 4.84 -17.26
C LEU A 526 18.08 5.09 -15.81
N TYR A 527 18.43 4.04 -15.09
CA TYR A 527 18.79 4.16 -13.67
C TYR A 527 20.02 3.32 -13.29
N TYR A 528 20.68 3.79 -12.24
CA TYR A 528 21.78 3.11 -11.58
C TYR A 528 21.63 3.27 -10.07
N ASN A 529 21.52 2.16 -9.34
CA ASN A 529 21.40 2.15 -7.89
C ASN A 529 22.56 1.36 -7.28
N LYS A 530 23.19 1.93 -6.25
CA LYS A 530 24.20 1.27 -5.42
C LYS A 530 23.63 0.97 -4.05
N VAL A 531 23.62 -0.29 -3.65
CA VAL A 531 23.20 -0.74 -2.31
C VAL A 531 24.41 -1.21 -1.53
N TYR A 532 24.55 -0.70 -0.31
CA TYR A 532 25.60 -1.07 0.63
C TYR A 532 24.97 -1.66 1.89
N ASP A 533 25.72 -2.58 2.54
CA ASP A 533 25.32 -3.21 3.79
C ASP A 533 23.98 -3.95 3.68
N LYS A 534 23.70 -4.56 2.51
CA LYS A 534 22.42 -5.25 2.26
C LYS A 534 22.18 -6.34 3.29
N ILE A 535 21.01 -6.32 3.93
CA ILE A 535 20.62 -7.31 4.93
C ILE A 535 19.98 -8.50 4.22
N VAL A 536 20.57 -9.68 4.42
CA VAL A 536 20.10 -10.94 3.86
C VAL A 536 20.11 -12.05 4.92
N ALA A 537 19.22 -13.03 4.75
CA ALA A 537 19.28 -14.26 5.50
C ALA A 537 20.33 -15.18 4.88
N PHE A 538 21.39 -15.50 5.59
CA PHE A 538 22.48 -16.33 5.14
C PHE A 538 22.45 -17.70 5.84
N PRO A 539 22.57 -18.84 5.13
CA PRO A 539 22.64 -20.16 5.74
C PRO A 539 23.98 -20.34 6.44
N SER A 540 23.96 -20.54 7.76
CA SER A 540 25.12 -21.04 8.50
C SER A 540 25.02 -22.57 8.63
N THR A 541 26.05 -23.21 9.23
CA THR A 541 26.12 -24.68 9.34
C THR A 541 24.87 -25.35 9.93
N TYR A 542 24.13 -24.65 10.80
CA TYR A 542 22.95 -25.24 11.49
C TYR A 542 21.70 -24.33 11.45
N LEU A 543 21.86 -23.03 11.20
CA LEU A 543 20.79 -22.04 11.28
C LEU A 543 20.99 -20.93 10.24
N TRP A 544 19.92 -20.36 9.78
CA TRP A 544 19.96 -19.11 9.03
C TRP A 544 20.29 -17.95 9.98
N LYS A 545 21.15 -17.03 9.54
CA LYS A 545 21.47 -15.80 10.27
C LYS A 545 21.25 -14.59 9.39
N MET A 546 20.70 -13.52 9.98
CA MET A 546 20.67 -12.22 9.32
C MET A 546 22.07 -11.60 9.37
N VAL A 547 22.59 -11.21 8.21
CA VAL A 547 23.91 -10.59 8.07
C VAL A 547 23.82 -9.39 7.13
N ASN A 548 24.72 -8.43 7.33
CA ASN A 548 24.98 -7.44 6.29
C ASN A 548 25.91 -8.09 5.26
N PHE A 549 25.36 -8.43 4.16
CA PHE A 549 26.07 -9.07 3.08
C PHE A 549 25.84 -8.28 1.81
N GLY A 550 26.92 -7.85 1.23
CA GLY A 550 26.81 -7.40 -0.14
C GLY A 550 26.87 -5.92 -0.39
N LYS A 551 27.45 -5.69 -1.52
CA LYS A 551 27.35 -4.49 -2.31
C LYS A 551 26.64 -4.89 -3.60
N VAL A 552 25.48 -4.34 -3.84
CA VAL A 552 24.68 -4.66 -5.04
C VAL A 552 24.62 -3.42 -5.93
N ASP A 553 25.03 -3.60 -7.19
CA ASP A 553 24.90 -2.58 -8.22
C ASP A 553 23.73 -2.96 -9.13
N ILE A 554 22.74 -2.06 -9.28
CA ILE A 554 21.53 -2.29 -10.06
C ILE A 554 21.49 -1.26 -11.19
N THR A 555 21.63 -1.71 -12.42
CA THR A 555 21.42 -0.89 -13.63
C THR A 555 20.19 -1.35 -14.37
N GLY A 556 19.44 -0.42 -14.95
CA GLY A 556 18.28 -0.81 -15.74
C GLY A 556 17.65 0.31 -16.51
N LEU A 557 16.68 -0.08 -17.31
CA LEU A 557 15.84 0.78 -18.16
C LEU A 557 14.38 0.40 -17.94
N ASP A 558 13.58 1.35 -17.49
CA ASP A 558 12.12 1.24 -17.40
C ASP A 558 11.50 2.05 -18.54
N VAL A 559 10.60 1.43 -19.31
CA VAL A 559 9.86 2.09 -20.40
C VAL A 559 8.37 1.90 -20.15
N THR A 560 7.59 2.98 -20.26
CA THR A 560 6.12 2.91 -20.31
C THR A 560 5.62 3.59 -21.56
N MET A 561 4.56 3.07 -22.14
CA MET A 561 3.89 3.64 -23.31
C MET A 561 2.39 3.53 -23.13
N GLY A 562 1.67 4.58 -23.49
CA GLY A 562 0.23 4.59 -23.57
C GLY A 562 -0.22 5.27 -24.87
N LEU A 563 -1.25 4.70 -25.46
CA LEU A 563 -1.88 5.21 -26.68
C LEU A 563 -3.40 5.14 -26.46
N ASP A 564 -4.04 6.30 -26.49
CA ASP A 564 -5.48 6.45 -26.38
C ASP A 564 -6.02 6.89 -27.73
N VAL A 565 -6.91 6.10 -28.33
CA VAL A 565 -7.47 6.32 -29.67
C VAL A 565 -8.99 6.39 -29.58
N ASN A 566 -9.55 7.55 -29.83
CA ASN A 566 -10.99 7.76 -30.01
C ASN A 566 -11.36 7.44 -31.47
N VAL A 567 -11.63 6.17 -31.78
CA VAL A 567 -11.91 5.70 -33.15
C VAL A 567 -13.22 6.30 -33.68
N SER A 568 -14.21 6.42 -32.81
CA SER A 568 -15.50 7.07 -33.11
C SER A 568 -16.13 7.58 -31.80
N ARG A 569 -17.29 8.25 -31.87
CA ARG A 569 -18.04 8.69 -30.68
C ARG A 569 -18.40 7.56 -29.72
N ASN A 570 -18.41 6.31 -30.20
CA ASN A 570 -18.86 5.14 -29.49
C ASN A 570 -17.78 4.04 -29.37
N LEU A 571 -16.55 4.31 -29.79
CA LEU A 571 -15.48 3.32 -29.76
C LEU A 571 -14.16 3.96 -29.39
N ASP A 572 -13.66 3.63 -28.21
CA ASP A 572 -12.36 4.02 -27.71
C ASP A 572 -11.46 2.79 -27.58
N VAL A 573 -10.22 2.95 -27.97
CA VAL A 573 -9.17 1.93 -27.86
C VAL A 573 -8.02 2.50 -27.06
N GLN A 574 -7.63 1.83 -25.98
CA GLN A 574 -6.47 2.19 -25.17
C GLN A 574 -5.45 1.06 -25.20
N LEU A 575 -4.21 1.37 -25.51
CA LEU A 575 -3.07 0.48 -25.43
C LEU A 575 -2.12 0.99 -24.34
N LEU A 576 -1.81 0.13 -23.37
CA LEU A 576 -0.82 0.40 -22.33
C LEU A 576 0.26 -0.67 -22.40
N ALA A 577 1.52 -0.29 -22.33
CA ALA A 577 2.64 -1.21 -22.30
C ALA A 577 3.71 -0.73 -21.33
N SER A 578 4.34 -1.68 -20.64
CA SER A 578 5.53 -1.40 -19.86
C SER A 578 6.58 -2.48 -20.07
N TYR A 579 7.84 -2.08 -20.02
CA TYR A 579 8.99 -2.97 -20.16
C TYR A 579 10.08 -2.55 -19.18
N MET A 580 10.70 -3.52 -18.56
CA MET A 580 11.83 -3.33 -17.66
C MET A 580 12.99 -4.24 -18.09
N LEU A 581 14.13 -3.63 -18.33
CA LEU A 581 15.42 -4.29 -18.47
C LEU A 581 16.23 -4.01 -17.21
N GLN A 582 16.72 -5.04 -16.53
CA GLN A 582 17.42 -4.85 -15.27
C GLN A 582 18.59 -5.83 -15.10
N ASN A 583 19.72 -5.27 -14.68
CA ASN A 583 20.90 -6.03 -14.30
C ASN A 583 21.28 -5.67 -12.86
N ALA A 584 20.98 -6.56 -11.92
CA ALA A 584 21.21 -6.37 -10.49
C ALA A 584 22.30 -7.36 -10.03
N ILE A 585 23.52 -6.87 -9.88
CA ILE A 585 24.73 -7.67 -9.71
C ILE A 585 25.23 -7.58 -8.28
N ASP A 586 25.50 -8.74 -7.68
CA ASP A 586 26.25 -8.85 -6.44
C ASP A 586 27.75 -8.68 -6.73
N LYS A 587 28.35 -7.62 -6.14
CA LYS A 587 29.75 -7.25 -6.34
C LYS A 587 30.73 -7.92 -5.37
N LEU A 588 30.22 -8.73 -4.44
CA LEU A 588 31.12 -9.40 -3.48
C LEU A 588 31.43 -10.86 -3.83
N GLU A 589 30.50 -11.58 -4.48
CA GLU A 589 30.73 -12.98 -4.74
C GLU A 589 31.10 -13.26 -6.20
N ASN A 590 30.35 -13.17 -7.18
CA ASN A 590 30.71 -13.66 -8.51
C ASN A 590 30.32 -12.73 -9.67
N ASP A 591 29.99 -11.49 -9.38
CA ASP A 591 29.39 -10.58 -10.38
C ASP A 591 28.11 -11.17 -11.03
N GLU A 592 27.35 -11.96 -10.28
CA GLU A 592 26.16 -12.64 -10.75
C GLU A 592 24.88 -11.87 -10.37
N GLN A 593 23.80 -12.13 -11.13
CA GLN A 593 22.50 -11.56 -10.86
C GLN A 593 21.97 -12.00 -9.50
N ILE A 594 21.45 -11.07 -8.69
CA ILE A 594 20.86 -11.42 -7.40
C ILE A 594 19.62 -12.32 -7.57
N PRO A 595 19.30 -13.19 -6.59
CA PRO A 595 18.17 -14.10 -6.67
C PRO A 595 16.84 -13.42 -6.96
N TYR A 596 15.96 -14.16 -7.67
CA TYR A 596 14.60 -13.75 -8.01
C TYR A 596 14.48 -12.47 -8.85
N THR A 597 15.56 -12.05 -9.51
CA THR A 597 15.59 -10.85 -10.34
C THR A 597 15.72 -11.22 -11.81
N PRO A 598 14.65 -11.13 -12.61
CA PRO A 598 14.72 -11.35 -14.06
C PRO A 598 15.42 -10.18 -14.74
N LYS A 599 16.16 -10.45 -15.81
CA LYS A 599 16.74 -9.37 -16.64
C LYS A 599 15.69 -8.63 -17.44
N HIS A 600 14.64 -9.34 -17.87
CA HIS A 600 13.57 -8.81 -18.70
C HIS A 600 12.22 -9.07 -18.04
N SER A 601 11.40 -8.07 -17.96
CA SER A 601 9.99 -8.20 -17.58
C SER A 601 9.16 -7.11 -18.26
N GLY A 602 7.87 -7.36 -18.39
CA GLY A 602 6.98 -6.38 -18.99
C GLY A 602 5.53 -6.79 -18.94
N ASN A 603 4.67 -5.85 -19.25
CA ASN A 603 3.25 -6.10 -19.41
C ASN A 603 2.68 -5.25 -20.55
N GLY A 604 1.59 -5.73 -21.13
CA GLY A 604 0.82 -5.02 -22.13
C GLY A 604 -0.67 -5.16 -21.81
N SER A 605 -1.46 -4.15 -22.11
CA SER A 605 -2.91 -4.18 -21.95
C SER A 605 -3.57 -3.46 -23.10
N LEU A 606 -4.56 -4.09 -23.72
CA LEU A 606 -5.41 -3.53 -24.75
C LEU A 606 -6.84 -3.46 -24.19
N LEU A 607 -7.41 -2.25 -24.18
CA LEU A 607 -8.79 -2.01 -23.79
C LEU A 607 -9.57 -1.51 -25.00
N ILE A 608 -10.69 -2.14 -25.29
CA ILE A 608 -11.63 -1.73 -26.33
C ILE A 608 -12.95 -1.42 -25.64
N ARG A 609 -13.38 -0.18 -25.71
CA ARG A 609 -14.61 0.29 -25.09
C ARG A 609 -15.65 0.64 -26.14
N SER A 610 -16.82 0.05 -26.01
CA SER A 610 -18.02 0.42 -26.75
C SER A 610 -19.19 0.64 -25.76
N PRO A 611 -20.31 1.27 -26.17
CA PRO A 611 -21.49 1.41 -25.32
C PRO A 611 -22.08 0.07 -24.84
N TRP A 612 -21.77 -1.01 -25.51
CA TRP A 612 -22.37 -2.34 -25.32
C TRP A 612 -21.49 -3.27 -24.51
N ILE A 613 -20.18 -3.12 -24.59
CA ILE A 613 -19.22 -3.97 -23.88
C ILE A 613 -17.83 -3.28 -23.85
N THR A 614 -17.16 -3.45 -22.73
CA THR A 614 -15.73 -3.17 -22.60
C THR A 614 -14.97 -4.48 -22.58
N ILE A 615 -14.01 -4.64 -23.47
CA ILE A 615 -13.14 -5.83 -23.54
C ILE A 615 -11.73 -5.37 -23.17
N GLY A 616 -11.13 -6.06 -22.20
CA GLY A 616 -9.75 -5.89 -21.80
C GLY A 616 -8.95 -7.17 -22.07
N TYR A 617 -7.84 -7.04 -22.76
CA TYR A 617 -6.85 -8.10 -22.88
C TYR A 617 -5.55 -7.61 -22.26
N SER A 618 -4.94 -8.42 -21.40
CA SER A 618 -3.63 -8.09 -20.83
C SER A 618 -2.69 -9.29 -20.84
N VAL A 619 -1.41 -8.99 -21.02
CA VAL A 619 -0.33 -9.97 -20.97
C VAL A 619 0.72 -9.47 -19.97
N MET A 620 1.23 -10.39 -19.16
CA MET A 620 2.37 -10.17 -18.27
C MET A 620 3.45 -11.18 -18.64
N ALA A 621 4.67 -10.71 -18.83
CA ALA A 621 5.82 -11.52 -19.18
C ALA A 621 6.93 -11.34 -18.15
N GLN A 622 7.55 -12.44 -17.73
CA GLN A 622 8.72 -12.41 -16.87
C GLN A 622 9.79 -13.36 -17.40
N GLY A 623 10.99 -12.86 -17.54
CA GLY A 623 12.14 -13.61 -18.03
C GLY A 623 12.67 -14.65 -17.04
N GLN A 624 13.60 -15.44 -17.51
CA GLN A 624 14.31 -16.42 -16.71
C GLN A 624 15.05 -15.72 -15.55
N ARG A 625 15.09 -16.38 -14.38
CA ARG A 625 15.78 -15.95 -13.17
C ARG A 625 16.25 -17.15 -12.35
N TYR A 626 17.03 -16.88 -11.32
CA TYR A 626 17.50 -17.91 -10.39
C TYR A 626 17.00 -17.62 -8.98
N SER A 627 16.76 -18.66 -8.21
CA SER A 627 16.35 -18.57 -6.80
C SER A 627 17.54 -18.46 -5.84
N ASN A 628 18.75 -18.71 -6.33
CA ASN A 628 19.99 -18.73 -5.55
C ASN A 628 21.10 -18.00 -6.33
N VAL A 629 22.11 -17.49 -5.61
CA VAL A 629 23.31 -16.83 -6.15
C VAL A 629 24.22 -17.76 -6.98
N MET A 630 24.11 -19.08 -6.81
CA MET A 630 24.96 -20.05 -7.50
C MET A 630 24.63 -20.25 -8.98
N HIS A 631 23.51 -19.76 -9.47
CA HIS A 631 23.05 -19.85 -10.86
C HIS A 631 23.08 -21.25 -11.50
N ARG A 632 22.97 -22.30 -10.67
CA ARG A 632 22.91 -23.69 -11.18
C ARG A 632 21.53 -23.96 -11.80
N SER A 633 21.48 -24.93 -12.70
CA SER A 633 20.25 -25.32 -13.41
C SER A 633 19.09 -25.70 -12.48
N GLU A 634 19.38 -26.28 -11.32
CA GLU A 634 18.41 -26.66 -10.30
C GLU A 634 17.72 -25.48 -9.61
N TYR A 635 18.33 -24.30 -9.62
CA TYR A 635 17.79 -23.06 -9.06
C TYR A 635 17.18 -22.16 -10.12
N ARG A 636 17.07 -22.64 -11.37
CA ARG A 636 16.54 -21.87 -12.48
C ARG A 636 15.01 -21.87 -12.49
N LEU A 637 14.42 -20.67 -12.41
CA LEU A 637 13.01 -20.41 -12.65
C LEU A 637 12.82 -20.01 -14.11
N HIS A 638 11.98 -20.73 -14.85
CA HIS A 638 11.72 -20.47 -16.25
C HIS A 638 10.99 -19.15 -16.48
N SER A 639 11.11 -18.59 -17.68
CA SER A 639 10.29 -17.50 -18.14
C SER A 639 8.84 -17.97 -18.28
N TYR A 640 7.89 -17.03 -18.10
CA TYR A 640 6.46 -17.30 -18.28
C TYR A 640 5.73 -16.09 -18.86
N TRP A 641 4.55 -16.38 -19.43
CA TRP A 641 3.63 -15.40 -19.97
C TRP A 641 2.23 -15.70 -19.40
N GLU A 642 1.64 -14.74 -18.75
CA GLU A 642 0.27 -14.85 -18.23
C GLU A 642 -0.65 -13.95 -19.06
N HIS A 643 -1.66 -14.54 -19.66
CA HIS A 643 -2.64 -13.87 -20.50
C HIS A 643 -3.98 -13.79 -19.76
N THR A 644 -4.58 -12.61 -19.72
CA THR A 644 -5.88 -12.37 -19.07
C THR A 644 -6.83 -11.69 -20.04
N LEU A 645 -8.05 -12.19 -20.12
CA LEU A 645 -9.14 -11.61 -20.88
C LEU A 645 -10.24 -11.18 -19.91
N THR A 646 -10.71 -9.93 -20.03
CA THR A 646 -11.78 -9.37 -19.21
C THR A 646 -12.88 -8.84 -20.13
N ALA A 647 -14.12 -9.02 -19.74
CA ALA A 647 -15.28 -8.42 -20.36
C ALA A 647 -16.14 -7.77 -19.28
N SER A 648 -16.62 -6.56 -19.52
CA SER A 648 -17.52 -5.87 -18.59
C SER A 648 -18.56 -5.05 -19.33
N HIS A 649 -19.73 -4.89 -18.71
CA HIS A 649 -20.82 -4.05 -19.21
C HIS A 649 -21.52 -3.35 -18.06
N ASP A 650 -21.84 -2.09 -18.27
CA ASP A 650 -22.58 -1.23 -17.33
C ASP A 650 -24.00 -1.03 -17.82
N PHE A 651 -24.97 -1.42 -17.01
CA PHE A 651 -26.41 -1.18 -17.23
C PHE A 651 -26.83 0.01 -16.39
N GLN A 652 -27.42 1.02 -17.03
CA GLN A 652 -28.01 2.16 -16.35
C GLN A 652 -29.53 2.03 -16.36
N TRP A 653 -30.14 1.98 -15.17
CA TRP A 653 -31.59 1.94 -15.03
C TRP A 653 -32.05 2.95 -14.00
N ARG A 654 -32.58 4.08 -14.50
CA ARG A 654 -32.93 5.24 -13.65
C ARG A 654 -31.71 5.69 -12.84
N ARG A 655 -31.76 5.50 -11.50
CA ARG A 655 -30.68 5.86 -10.55
C ARG A 655 -29.71 4.72 -10.26
N HIS A 656 -30.07 3.51 -10.67
CA HIS A 656 -29.27 2.33 -10.39
C HIS A 656 -28.29 2.08 -11.51
N LYS A 657 -27.04 1.88 -11.15
CA LYS A 657 -26.01 1.38 -12.06
C LYS A 657 -25.66 -0.04 -11.67
N LEU A 658 -25.82 -0.96 -12.60
CA LEU A 658 -25.42 -2.36 -12.44
C LEU A 658 -24.26 -2.64 -13.39
N SER A 659 -23.09 -2.98 -12.83
CA SER A 659 -21.93 -3.37 -13.61
C SER A 659 -21.68 -4.87 -13.49
N LEU A 660 -21.56 -5.55 -14.62
CA LEU A 660 -21.19 -6.96 -14.70
C LEU A 660 -19.76 -7.07 -15.22
N MET A 661 -18.98 -7.97 -14.64
CA MET A 661 -17.60 -8.22 -15.04
C MET A 661 -17.36 -9.73 -15.06
N ALA A 662 -16.63 -10.20 -16.07
CA ALA A 662 -16.10 -11.57 -16.15
C ALA A 662 -14.64 -11.51 -16.59
N SER A 663 -13.78 -12.32 -15.98
CA SER A 663 -12.36 -12.41 -16.30
C SER A 663 -11.91 -13.86 -16.40
N LEU A 664 -11.11 -14.16 -17.42
CA LEU A 664 -10.37 -15.41 -17.56
C LEU A 664 -8.88 -15.10 -17.41
N ILE A 665 -8.26 -15.66 -16.39
CA ILE A 665 -6.88 -15.41 -16.00
C ILE A 665 -6.04 -16.62 -16.38
N ASN A 666 -4.81 -16.39 -16.84
CA ASN A 666 -3.89 -17.44 -17.32
C ASN A 666 -4.53 -18.30 -18.39
N LEU A 667 -4.98 -17.67 -19.51
CA LEU A 667 -5.70 -18.33 -20.61
C LEU A 667 -4.99 -19.57 -21.18
N THR A 668 -3.66 -19.52 -21.21
CA THR A 668 -2.79 -20.57 -21.74
C THR A 668 -2.56 -21.72 -20.77
N ASP A 669 -3.05 -21.61 -19.53
CA ASP A 669 -2.79 -22.57 -18.44
C ASP A 669 -1.30 -22.77 -18.17
N GLU A 670 -0.53 -21.67 -18.23
CA GLU A 670 0.91 -21.70 -18.00
C GLU A 670 1.21 -22.11 -16.57
N GLN A 671 2.12 -23.09 -16.41
CA GLN A 671 2.56 -23.59 -15.10
C GLN A 671 3.88 -22.91 -14.73
N TYR A 672 3.83 -22.05 -13.75
CA TYR A 672 5.00 -21.23 -13.35
C TYR A 672 5.11 -21.06 -11.84
N GLU A 673 6.28 -20.61 -11.40
CA GLU A 673 6.58 -20.28 -10.01
C GLU A 673 7.14 -18.86 -9.93
N ILE A 674 6.70 -18.07 -8.98
CA ILE A 674 7.31 -16.77 -8.64
C ILE A 674 8.43 -16.99 -7.63
N VAL A 675 8.17 -17.80 -6.61
CA VAL A 675 9.14 -18.29 -5.64
C VAL A 675 9.34 -19.77 -5.89
N GLN A 676 10.58 -20.25 -5.88
CA GLN A 676 10.90 -21.66 -6.15
C GLN A 676 10.13 -22.58 -5.20
N TYR A 677 9.57 -23.66 -5.71
CA TYR A 677 8.72 -24.62 -5.01
C TYR A 677 7.36 -24.06 -4.54
N TYR A 678 6.97 -22.88 -5.02
CA TYR A 678 5.64 -22.32 -4.79
C TYR A 678 4.91 -22.21 -6.14
N PRO A 679 4.29 -23.32 -6.61
CA PRO A 679 3.55 -23.33 -7.87
C PRO A 679 2.40 -22.33 -7.80
N MET A 680 2.21 -21.58 -8.88
CA MET A 680 1.11 -20.63 -9.04
C MET A 680 -0.12 -21.32 -9.63
N PRO A 681 -1.33 -20.77 -9.39
CA PRO A 681 -2.56 -21.30 -9.99
C PRO A 681 -2.50 -21.28 -11.51
N GLY A 682 -3.00 -22.34 -12.14
CA GLY A 682 -3.24 -22.41 -13.58
C GLY A 682 -4.40 -21.52 -14.02
N ARG A 683 -5.08 -21.90 -15.13
CA ARG A 683 -6.24 -21.17 -15.65
C ARG A 683 -7.32 -21.01 -14.60
N SER A 684 -7.81 -19.77 -14.46
CA SER A 684 -8.86 -19.44 -13.49
C SER A 684 -9.82 -18.39 -14.03
N TRP A 685 -10.97 -18.26 -13.42
CA TRP A 685 -12.00 -17.30 -13.80
C TRP A 685 -12.49 -16.51 -12.58
N LYS A 686 -12.96 -15.29 -12.84
CA LYS A 686 -13.63 -14.42 -11.85
C LYS A 686 -14.86 -13.79 -12.49
N ILE A 687 -15.95 -13.67 -11.73
CA ILE A 687 -17.17 -12.96 -12.11
C ILE A 687 -17.48 -11.97 -11.00
N GLY A 688 -17.95 -10.78 -11.35
CA GLY A 688 -18.34 -9.75 -10.41
C GLY A 688 -19.62 -9.05 -10.82
N VAL A 689 -20.42 -8.71 -9.83
CA VAL A 689 -21.63 -7.88 -9.94
C VAL A 689 -21.46 -6.72 -8.98
N LYS A 690 -21.55 -5.49 -9.50
CA LYS A 690 -21.51 -4.25 -8.73
C LYS A 690 -22.82 -3.49 -8.96
N TRP A 691 -23.47 -3.12 -7.87
CA TRP A 691 -24.66 -2.30 -7.88
C TRP A 691 -24.39 -1.00 -7.14
N GLU A 692 -24.80 0.12 -7.75
CA GLU A 692 -24.66 1.48 -7.21
C GLU A 692 -26.02 2.20 -7.26
N LEU A 693 -26.34 2.92 -6.18
CA LEU A 693 -27.55 3.72 -6.01
C LEU A 693 -27.17 5.19 -5.85
#